data_e01d43ac2022302f12cfba3dc26546c6
#
_entry.id   e01d43ac2022302f12cfba3dc26546c6
#
_cell.length_a   1.000
_cell.length_b   1.000
_cell.length_c   1.000
_cell.angle_alpha   90.00
_cell.angle_beta   90.00
_cell.angle_gamma   90.00
#
_symmetry.space_group_name_H-M   'P 1'
#
loop_
_entity.id
_entity.type
_entity.pdbx_description
1 polymer ?
#
loop_
_entity_poly.entity_id
_entity_poly.type
_entity_poly.pdbx_seq_one_letter_code
_entity_poly.pdbx_strand_id
1 'polypeptide(L)'
;MYLYNLTLQGITSINCAVHGSFTGNSKQQEVCVAKGSVLQLLFCDPKTGKISVICSCDTFGIIRSLLTFRLTGSSKDYIAVASDSGRIVILEYSSQKHSFERVHQETYGKSGCRRVVPGQYLAVDPKGRALLIGAIERQKLVYILNRDAQANLTISSPLEAHKNYSICFSIVGIDVGFENPTFACLEIDYEDCDHDPTGDAYKHIKQTLTFYELDLGLNHVVRKYAEPLTEQGNLLIGVPGGSDGPSGVIVCCENYLVYKNLGDQPDVRCPIPRRRNDLDESERPIMIVCAATHKTKSMYFFLVQSEQGDVFKVTLEADGDLVTEMRIKYFDTLPVANALCILKTGFLFTASEFGNHQLFQIAHLGDNDDEPEFSSRIPLDEGETFFYDTRGLQNLILVDQIDSLNPMITSHIGDLANEDAPQIYALCGRGPRSTMRVLRNGLEVAEMAVSELPGNPTAVWTVKKNVDDSFHAHIIVSFTNATLVLSIGETVEEVTDSGFLGTTPTLGCALIGDDSLLQVYPSGIRHIRADRRINEWRAPPKRPIQKCTMNRRQVVISLTGAEIVYFELDMNNQLREYSERRELTSEVLCMSMSEVPEGELRSRFLTVGLADKTVRIISLDTSDCLAPLSMQALPAEPESLMVMETSSEQTGTTSIMHLNIGLQNGCLLRATLDQVTGDLSDNRTRYLGTRPVKLFRVLIQRREALFACSSRAWLFYNYQGRFHLTPLSYSALEHAASFSSEQCSEGIVAISENTLRILALEKLGVLFNQVVHKLKYTPRRLVVHPASQNMIIIETDHAAFTEKGKRRRREEMANDLIEMAKDQEEKALAEEMAHSLRNYEPDESIYGSARAQAGKWASAVRLLVPKTGQTLCQYELPEGEAAFCVELVNFRSQNDSTFVLVGCAIELELRPKRSKGGCVYTFLLTNNGMRFEFIHRTPTPHEVYAVHDFRGMALIGVGNLLRMYDFGKKKLLAKCENRVGYIFINILSFLIQKLLQICVNYKEGGKV
;
A
#
# COMPACT_ATOMS: atom_id res chain seq x y z
N MET A 1 32.80 -11.28 -0.07
CA MET A 1 31.52 -11.36 -0.80
C MET A 1 30.74 -10.10 -0.44
N TYR A 2 30.43 -9.22 -1.40
CA TYR A 2 29.66 -8.00 -1.16
C TYR A 2 28.19 -8.29 -1.48
N LEU A 3 27.29 -7.91 -0.58
CA LEU A 3 25.85 -8.06 -0.76
C LEU A 3 25.25 -6.68 -1.09
N TYR A 4 24.58 -6.59 -2.25
CA TYR A 4 23.81 -5.41 -2.62
C TYR A 4 22.34 -5.68 -2.33
N ASN A 5 21.71 -4.86 -1.50
CA ASN A 5 20.30 -4.95 -1.16
C ASN A 5 19.57 -3.68 -1.63
N LEU A 6 18.60 -3.85 -2.51
CA LEU A 6 17.74 -2.78 -3.00
C LEU A 6 16.27 -3.12 -2.66
N THR A 7 15.64 -2.27 -1.87
CA THR A 7 14.21 -2.38 -1.60
C THR A 7 13.43 -1.75 -2.75
N LEU A 8 12.76 -2.57 -3.56
CA LEU A 8 11.91 -2.10 -4.67
C LEU A 8 10.55 -1.61 -4.18
N GLN A 9 9.96 -2.31 -3.22
CA GLN A 9 8.65 -1.98 -2.63
C GLN A 9 8.74 -2.07 -1.12
N GLY A 10 8.33 -1.03 -0.42
CA GLY A 10 8.22 -1.04 1.04
C GLY A 10 7.13 -2.00 1.53
N ILE A 11 7.16 -2.33 2.83
CA ILE A 11 6.13 -3.17 3.47
C ILE A 11 4.79 -2.44 3.40
N THR A 12 3.77 -3.12 2.89
CA THR A 12 2.41 -2.59 2.73
C THR A 12 1.45 -3.06 3.82
N SER A 13 1.76 -4.18 4.50
CA SER A 13 0.94 -4.72 5.60
C SER A 13 1.04 -3.84 6.84
N ILE A 14 -0.08 -3.62 7.53
CA ILE A 14 -0.15 -2.94 8.82
C ILE A 14 -0.36 -4.00 9.90
N ASN A 15 0.62 -4.12 10.81
CA ASN A 15 0.57 -5.08 11.92
C ASN A 15 -0.19 -4.52 13.14
N CYS A 16 0.02 -3.23 13.42
CA CYS A 16 -0.58 -2.53 14.55
C CYS A 16 -1.01 -1.14 14.08
N ALA A 17 -2.09 -0.63 14.63
CA ALA A 17 -2.52 0.75 14.45
C ALA A 17 -3.10 1.30 15.74
N VAL A 18 -2.81 2.55 16.04
CA VAL A 18 -3.34 3.29 17.18
C VAL A 18 -3.68 4.71 16.76
N HIS A 19 -4.61 5.32 17.45
CA HIS A 19 -4.98 6.71 17.20
C HIS A 19 -4.67 7.59 18.39
N GLY A 20 -4.47 8.88 18.15
CA GLY A 20 -4.19 9.86 19.20
C GLY A 20 -4.11 11.27 18.66
N SER A 21 -3.93 12.23 19.56
CA SER A 21 -3.69 13.63 19.20
C SER A 21 -2.19 13.94 19.28
N PHE A 22 -1.44 13.49 18.28
CA PHE A 22 0.02 13.58 18.25
C PHE A 22 0.50 14.98 17.88
N THR A 23 -0.25 15.69 17.04
CA THR A 23 0.04 17.09 16.66
C THR A 23 -0.27 18.11 17.76
N GLY A 24 -0.99 17.70 18.82
CA GLY A 24 -1.42 18.55 19.94
C GLY A 24 -2.73 19.30 19.69
N ASN A 25 -3.38 19.09 18.55
CA ASN A 25 -4.70 19.63 18.27
C ASN A 25 -5.78 18.75 18.91
N SER A 26 -6.45 19.24 19.94
CA SER A 26 -7.45 18.46 20.69
C SER A 26 -8.70 18.06 19.88
N LYS A 27 -8.98 18.78 18.79
CA LYS A 27 -10.13 18.50 17.89
C LYS A 27 -9.80 17.50 16.78
N GLN A 28 -8.53 17.17 16.60
CA GLN A 28 -8.02 16.35 15.55
C GLN A 28 -7.32 15.12 16.12
N GLN A 29 -7.53 13.98 15.51
CA GLN A 29 -6.81 12.75 15.82
C GLN A 29 -6.15 12.23 14.56
N GLU A 30 -4.95 11.73 14.73
CA GLU A 30 -4.19 11.06 13.68
C GLU A 30 -4.13 9.55 13.99
N VAL A 31 -3.85 8.75 12.96
CA VAL A 31 -3.64 7.31 13.08
C VAL A 31 -2.17 7.01 12.89
N CYS A 32 -1.57 6.37 13.88
CA CYS A 32 -0.20 5.88 13.80
C CYS A 32 -0.21 4.38 13.47
N VAL A 33 0.44 4.00 12.38
CA VAL A 33 0.46 2.62 11.87
C VAL A 33 1.88 2.06 11.82
N ALA A 34 2.01 0.77 12.16
CA ALA A 34 3.26 0.04 12.07
C ALA A 34 3.26 -0.87 10.82
N LYS A 35 4.19 -0.62 9.91
CA LYS A 35 4.46 -1.41 8.71
C LYS A 35 5.81 -2.12 8.83
N GLY A 36 5.82 -3.29 9.49
CA GLY A 36 7.07 -3.98 9.81
C GLY A 36 7.97 -3.15 10.72
N SER A 37 9.11 -2.66 10.24
CA SER A 37 10.03 -1.77 10.97
C SER A 37 9.71 -0.28 10.80
N VAL A 38 8.75 0.07 9.97
CA VAL A 38 8.44 1.48 9.64
C VAL A 38 7.19 1.91 10.38
N LEU A 39 7.30 3.03 11.08
CA LEU A 39 6.19 3.73 11.72
C LEU A 39 5.74 4.88 10.82
N GLN A 40 4.44 4.94 10.51
CA GLN A 40 3.85 6.03 9.72
C GLN A 40 2.74 6.72 10.49
N LEU A 41 2.71 8.04 10.40
CA LEU A 41 1.62 8.86 10.91
C LEU A 41 0.69 9.23 9.76
N LEU A 42 -0.58 8.85 9.87
CA LEU A 42 -1.61 9.09 8.88
C LEU A 42 -2.58 10.17 9.37
N PHE A 43 -3.00 11.02 8.46
CA PHE A 43 -4.06 11.98 8.67
C PHE A 43 -5.25 11.64 7.80
N CYS A 44 -6.43 11.54 8.42
CA CYS A 44 -7.70 11.37 7.74
C CYS A 44 -8.39 12.75 7.66
N ASP A 45 -8.42 13.34 6.48
CA ASP A 45 -9.02 14.66 6.30
C ASP A 45 -10.54 14.63 6.50
N PRO A 46 -11.09 15.36 7.50
CA PRO A 46 -12.52 15.34 7.77
C PRO A 46 -13.39 15.90 6.64
N LYS A 47 -12.82 16.71 5.74
CA LYS A 47 -13.57 17.37 4.65
C LYS A 47 -13.64 16.50 3.40
N THR A 48 -12.53 15.91 3.03
CA THR A 48 -12.40 15.12 1.79
C THR A 48 -12.51 13.62 2.02
N GLY A 49 -12.36 13.16 3.27
CA GLY A 49 -12.28 11.74 3.62
C GLY A 49 -11.01 11.04 3.14
N LYS A 50 -10.03 11.77 2.60
CA LYS A 50 -8.80 11.16 2.07
C LYS A 50 -7.75 10.94 3.15
N ILE A 51 -7.02 9.84 3.02
CA ILE A 51 -5.89 9.50 3.89
C ILE A 51 -4.61 10.09 3.30
N SER A 52 -3.87 10.85 4.10
CA SER A 52 -2.55 11.35 3.77
C SER A 52 -1.51 10.89 4.79
N VAL A 53 -0.27 10.69 4.35
CA VAL A 53 0.85 10.35 5.23
C VAL A 53 1.53 11.64 5.66
N ILE A 54 1.57 11.92 6.97
CA ILE A 54 2.23 13.09 7.54
C ILE A 54 3.74 12.87 7.59
N CYS A 55 4.18 11.75 8.17
CA CYS A 55 5.59 11.39 8.27
C CYS A 55 5.81 9.88 8.34
N SER A 56 7.04 9.46 8.10
CA SER A 56 7.47 8.07 8.14
C SER A 56 8.83 7.97 8.84
N CYS A 57 8.97 7.01 9.76
CA CYS A 57 10.19 6.81 10.57
C CYS A 57 10.54 5.32 10.61
N ASP A 58 11.81 4.98 10.43
CA ASP A 58 12.31 3.61 10.64
C ASP A 58 12.71 3.42 12.11
N THR A 59 12.20 2.35 12.72
CA THR A 59 12.45 2.01 14.14
C THR A 59 13.56 0.96 14.33
N PHE A 60 14.20 0.51 13.24
CA PHE A 60 15.27 -0.49 13.23
C PHE A 60 14.95 -1.84 13.89
N GLY A 61 13.69 -2.23 13.87
CA GLY A 61 13.20 -3.53 14.38
C GLY A 61 11.76 -3.75 13.97
N ILE A 62 11.33 -5.01 13.84
CA ILE A 62 9.92 -5.30 13.53
C ILE A 62 9.06 -4.92 14.72
N ILE A 63 8.17 -3.96 14.52
CA ILE A 63 7.25 -3.48 15.55
C ILE A 63 6.25 -4.59 15.85
N ARG A 64 6.13 -4.95 17.13
CA ARG A 64 5.22 -6.00 17.61
C ARG A 64 4.06 -5.45 18.42
N SER A 65 4.28 -4.32 19.09
CA SER A 65 3.25 -3.64 19.88
C SER A 65 3.39 -2.13 19.74
N LEU A 66 2.25 -1.46 19.69
CA LEU A 66 2.14 -0.03 19.53
C LEU A 66 1.04 0.46 20.45
N LEU A 67 1.36 1.41 21.34
CA LEU A 67 0.40 1.99 22.28
C LEU A 67 0.53 3.50 22.32
N THR A 68 -0.59 4.16 22.62
CA THR A 68 -0.64 5.59 22.88
C THR A 68 -0.94 5.85 24.35
N PHE A 69 -0.31 6.88 24.88
CA PHE A 69 -0.62 7.36 26.23
C PHE A 69 -0.44 8.87 26.33
N ARG A 70 -1.16 9.44 27.28
CA ARG A 70 -1.10 10.86 27.57
C ARG A 70 -0.71 11.08 29.00
N LEU A 71 0.32 11.86 29.22
CA LEU A 71 0.67 12.30 30.59
C LEU A 71 -0.38 13.28 31.10
N THR A 72 -0.72 13.18 32.39
CA THR A 72 -1.68 14.08 33.03
C THR A 72 -1.28 15.54 32.80
N GLY A 73 -2.17 16.36 32.23
CA GLY A 73 -1.92 17.77 31.90
C GLY A 73 -1.16 18.02 30.58
N SER A 74 -0.85 17.00 29.77
CA SER A 74 -0.33 17.18 28.41
C SER A 74 -1.46 17.36 27.40
N SER A 75 -1.22 18.14 26.35
CA SER A 75 -2.12 18.24 25.18
C SER A 75 -1.80 17.21 24.09
N LYS A 76 -0.60 16.65 24.10
CA LYS A 76 -0.09 15.69 23.12
C LYS A 76 -0.07 14.28 23.66
N ASP A 77 -0.25 13.32 22.77
CA ASP A 77 -0.07 11.91 23.04
C ASP A 77 1.35 11.46 22.67
N TYR A 78 1.91 10.57 23.51
CA TYR A 78 3.14 9.85 23.26
C TYR A 78 2.84 8.50 22.64
N ILE A 79 3.81 7.94 21.91
CA ILE A 79 3.74 6.61 21.33
C ILE A 79 4.80 5.73 21.99
N ALA A 80 4.38 4.62 22.57
CA ALA A 80 5.28 3.55 23.00
C ALA A 80 5.36 2.48 21.90
N VAL A 81 6.56 2.25 21.40
CA VAL A 81 6.86 1.27 20.35
C VAL A 81 7.71 0.17 20.93
N ALA A 82 7.25 -1.06 20.86
CA ALA A 82 8.03 -2.24 21.23
C ALA A 82 8.29 -3.13 20.01
N SER A 83 9.55 -3.51 19.82
CA SER A 83 10.01 -4.27 18.65
C SER A 83 10.66 -5.61 19.05
N ASP A 84 10.83 -6.50 18.08
CA ASP A 84 11.52 -7.78 18.24
C ASP A 84 13.02 -7.64 18.53
N SER A 85 13.58 -6.43 18.43
CA SER A 85 14.93 -6.12 18.89
C SER A 85 15.09 -6.14 20.43
N GLY A 86 13.98 -6.28 21.18
CA GLY A 86 13.97 -6.26 22.64
C GLY A 86 14.08 -4.85 23.23
N ARG A 87 13.66 -3.84 22.46
CA ARG A 87 13.69 -2.42 22.88
C ARG A 87 12.27 -1.86 22.98
N ILE A 88 12.10 -0.98 23.97
CA ILE A 88 10.98 -0.04 24.01
C ILE A 88 11.53 1.34 23.66
N VAL A 89 10.83 1.98 22.74
CA VAL A 89 11.14 3.37 22.33
C VAL A 89 9.89 4.20 22.58
N ILE A 90 10.03 5.32 23.27
CA ILE A 90 8.97 6.30 23.42
C ILE A 90 9.25 7.46 22.51
N LEU A 91 8.25 7.76 21.68
CA LEU A 91 8.31 8.78 20.63
C LEU A 91 7.29 9.88 20.90
N GLU A 92 7.68 11.11 20.57
CA GLU A 92 6.82 12.28 20.49
C GLU A 92 6.87 12.84 19.07
N TYR A 93 5.74 13.26 18.53
CA TYR A 93 5.71 13.93 17.24
C TYR A 93 6.04 15.42 17.35
N SER A 94 7.05 15.88 16.60
CA SER A 94 7.44 17.28 16.46
C SER A 94 6.82 17.88 15.20
N SER A 95 5.87 18.82 15.38
CA SER A 95 5.25 19.54 14.26
C SER A 95 6.23 20.48 13.54
N GLN A 96 7.28 20.95 14.23
CA GLN A 96 8.30 21.81 13.62
C GLN A 96 9.23 21.06 12.67
N LYS A 97 9.59 19.81 13.06
CA LYS A 97 10.49 18.97 12.26
C LYS A 97 9.74 17.97 11.33
N HIS A 98 8.41 17.94 11.42
CA HIS A 98 7.57 16.96 10.72
C HIS A 98 8.08 15.51 10.88
N SER A 99 8.52 15.16 12.08
CA SER A 99 9.14 13.84 12.37
C SER A 99 8.88 13.40 13.81
N PHE A 100 9.01 12.08 14.04
CA PHE A 100 9.04 11.55 15.39
C PHE A 100 10.39 11.81 16.06
N GLU A 101 10.37 12.34 17.25
CA GLU A 101 11.54 12.51 18.10
C GLU A 101 11.54 11.44 19.18
N ARG A 102 12.72 10.84 19.41
CA ARG A 102 12.91 9.86 20.44
C ARG A 102 13.07 10.56 21.79
N VAL A 103 12.10 10.37 22.68
CA VAL A 103 12.13 10.89 24.06
C VAL A 103 12.91 9.96 24.96
N HIS A 104 12.64 8.63 24.85
CA HIS A 104 13.28 7.64 25.70
C HIS A 104 13.44 6.30 24.98
N GLN A 105 14.48 5.53 25.36
CA GLN A 105 14.72 4.19 24.86
C GLN A 105 15.31 3.31 25.95
N GLU A 106 14.70 2.15 26.18
CA GLU A 106 15.16 1.11 27.08
C GLU A 106 15.34 -0.22 26.35
N THR A 107 16.31 -1.01 26.79
CA THR A 107 16.53 -2.37 26.29
C THR A 107 16.19 -3.35 27.41
N TYR A 108 15.16 -4.16 27.23
CA TYR A 108 14.66 -5.10 28.21
C TYR A 108 14.87 -6.57 27.85
N GLY A 109 15.26 -6.87 26.63
CA GLY A 109 15.43 -8.23 26.17
C GLY A 109 16.48 -8.36 25.06
N LYS A 110 16.74 -9.60 24.65
CA LYS A 110 17.60 -9.91 23.52
C LYS A 110 16.76 -10.29 22.31
N SER A 111 17.14 -9.88 21.11
CA SER A 111 16.55 -10.37 19.88
C SER A 111 16.80 -11.88 19.71
N GLY A 112 15.89 -12.56 19.05
CA GLY A 112 16.04 -13.98 18.72
C GLY A 112 14.75 -14.78 18.90
N CYS A 113 14.80 -16.05 18.52
CA CYS A 113 13.68 -16.96 18.62
C CYS A 113 13.57 -17.55 20.05
N ARG A 114 12.46 -17.27 20.72
CA ARG A 114 12.17 -17.71 22.11
C ARG A 114 10.71 -18.10 22.22
N ARG A 115 10.28 -18.61 23.37
CA ARG A 115 8.85 -18.89 23.67
C ARG A 115 7.99 -17.64 23.58
N VAL A 116 8.52 -16.51 24.05
CA VAL A 116 7.87 -15.21 23.98
C VAL A 116 8.59 -14.35 22.96
N VAL A 117 7.84 -13.75 22.04
CA VAL A 117 8.38 -12.81 21.06
C VAL A 117 8.65 -11.47 21.74
N PRO A 118 9.89 -10.98 21.76
CA PRO A 118 10.20 -9.67 22.30
C PRO A 118 9.34 -8.58 21.60
N GLY A 119 8.83 -7.65 22.40
CA GLY A 119 7.99 -6.54 21.89
C GLY A 119 6.50 -6.81 21.83
N GLN A 120 6.01 -8.04 22.08
CA GLN A 120 4.59 -8.29 22.28
C GLN A 120 4.16 -7.97 23.71
N TYR A 121 2.83 -7.87 23.93
CA TYR A 121 2.21 -7.74 25.26
C TYR A 121 2.72 -6.54 26.07
N LEU A 122 2.40 -5.38 25.58
CA LEU A 122 2.63 -4.10 26.21
C LEU A 122 1.30 -3.49 26.63
N ALA A 123 1.20 -2.96 27.85
CA ALA A 123 0.04 -2.24 28.34
C ALA A 123 0.44 -0.94 29.04
N VAL A 124 -0.43 0.05 28.96
CA VAL A 124 -0.26 1.37 29.59
C VAL A 124 -1.44 1.66 30.49
N ASP A 125 -1.18 2.27 31.63
CA ASP A 125 -2.22 2.81 32.49
C ASP A 125 -3.02 3.91 31.74
N PRO A 126 -4.35 3.88 31.75
CA PRO A 126 -5.18 4.86 31.03
C PRO A 126 -4.93 6.34 31.41
N LYS A 127 -4.39 6.60 32.61
CA LYS A 127 -3.96 7.93 33.06
C LYS A 127 -2.49 8.22 32.73
N GLY A 128 -1.78 7.30 32.07
CA GLY A 128 -0.40 7.49 31.62
C GLY A 128 0.63 7.51 32.73
N ARG A 129 0.42 6.83 33.84
CA ARG A 129 1.31 6.80 35.03
C ARG A 129 2.28 5.63 35.03
N ALA A 130 1.96 4.54 34.35
CA ALA A 130 2.79 3.34 34.31
C ALA A 130 2.63 2.57 32.99
N LEU A 131 3.67 1.79 32.69
CA LEU A 131 3.74 0.92 31.52
C LEU A 131 4.17 -0.47 31.95
N LEU A 132 3.41 -1.52 31.60
CA LEU A 132 3.72 -2.92 31.90
C LEU A 132 4.16 -3.65 30.64
N ILE A 133 5.23 -4.45 30.74
CA ILE A 133 5.76 -5.30 29.68
C ILE A 133 5.65 -6.76 30.10
N GLY A 134 4.92 -7.56 29.29
CA GLY A 134 4.79 -9.00 29.47
C GLY A 134 5.53 -9.83 28.40
N ALA A 135 6.39 -9.21 27.60
CA ALA A 135 7.09 -9.84 26.49
C ALA A 135 8.44 -10.48 26.87
N ILE A 136 8.74 -10.62 28.14
CA ILE A 136 9.97 -11.25 28.64
C ILE A 136 9.61 -12.61 29.23
N GLU A 137 10.35 -13.64 28.83
CA GLU A 137 10.15 -14.98 29.39
C GLU A 137 10.44 -15.02 30.90
N ARG A 138 9.52 -15.53 31.70
CA ARG A 138 9.59 -15.66 33.15
C ARG A 138 9.63 -14.34 33.92
N GLN A 139 9.36 -13.20 33.25
CA GLN A 139 9.49 -11.91 33.92
C GLN A 139 8.49 -10.91 33.34
N LYS A 140 7.85 -10.13 34.21
CA LYS A 140 7.06 -8.95 33.81
C LYS A 140 7.67 -7.72 34.46
N LEU A 141 7.82 -6.65 33.67
CA LEU A 141 8.43 -5.41 34.12
C LEU A 141 7.42 -4.26 34.05
N VAL A 142 7.41 -3.42 35.08
CA VAL A 142 6.61 -2.20 35.14
C VAL A 142 7.53 -1.00 35.23
N TYR A 143 7.29 0.00 34.39
CA TYR A 143 7.95 1.29 34.43
C TYR A 143 6.98 2.36 34.91
N ILE A 144 7.44 3.24 35.81
CA ILE A 144 6.68 4.40 36.25
C ILE A 144 7.00 5.55 35.29
N LEU A 145 5.95 6.19 34.79
CA LEU A 145 6.03 7.33 33.91
C LEU A 145 5.80 8.62 34.72
N ASN A 146 6.82 9.47 34.79
CA ASN A 146 6.80 10.69 35.58
C ASN A 146 7.16 11.90 34.71
N ARG A 147 7.09 13.10 35.27
CA ARG A 147 7.55 14.33 34.68
C ARG A 147 8.66 14.97 35.51
N ASP A 148 9.63 15.55 34.83
CA ASP A 148 10.60 16.41 35.45
C ASP A 148 10.02 17.82 35.74
N ALA A 149 10.84 18.68 36.38
CA ALA A 149 10.46 20.07 36.68
C ALA A 149 10.19 20.92 35.40
N GLN A 150 10.64 20.46 34.24
CA GLN A 150 10.48 21.11 32.93
C GLN A 150 9.29 20.50 32.15
N ALA A 151 8.52 19.62 32.77
CA ALA A 151 7.39 18.89 32.20
C ALA A 151 7.76 17.87 31.10
N ASN A 152 9.04 17.47 30.97
CA ASN A 152 9.45 16.39 30.10
C ASN A 152 9.16 15.03 30.74
N LEU A 153 8.93 14.01 29.91
CA LEU A 153 8.74 12.64 30.34
C LEU A 153 10.03 12.08 30.97
N THR A 154 9.91 11.50 32.14
CA THR A 154 10.95 10.70 32.78
C THR A 154 10.42 9.31 33.10
N ILE A 155 11.28 8.29 32.99
CA ILE A 155 10.91 6.89 33.22
C ILE A 155 11.77 6.35 34.36
N SER A 156 11.13 5.62 35.28
CA SER A 156 11.80 4.95 36.40
C SER A 156 12.67 3.78 35.92
N SER A 157 13.50 3.27 36.81
CA SER A 157 14.04 1.93 36.65
C SER A 157 12.91 0.89 36.63
N PRO A 158 13.07 -0.25 35.92
CA PRO A 158 12.03 -1.28 35.86
C PRO A 158 11.78 -1.92 37.21
N LEU A 159 10.51 -2.06 37.56
CA LEU A 159 10.05 -2.83 38.70
C LEU A 159 9.66 -4.22 38.22
N GLU A 160 10.08 -5.27 38.91
CA GLU A 160 9.69 -6.63 38.64
C GLU A 160 8.29 -6.91 39.18
N ALA A 161 7.32 -7.22 38.35
CA ALA A 161 5.95 -7.49 38.78
C ALA A 161 5.79 -8.88 39.36
N HIS A 162 6.28 -9.89 38.69
CA HIS A 162 6.20 -11.28 39.12
C HIS A 162 7.12 -12.16 38.31
N LYS A 163 7.79 -13.11 38.95
CA LYS A 163 8.70 -14.05 38.31
C LYS A 163 8.16 -15.45 38.42
N ASN A 164 7.54 -15.93 37.33
CA ASN A 164 7.01 -17.28 37.23
C ASN A 164 7.10 -17.80 35.81
N TYR A 165 6.84 -19.08 35.60
CA TYR A 165 6.84 -19.74 34.28
C TYR A 165 5.56 -19.44 33.51
N SER A 166 5.18 -18.15 33.35
CA SER A 166 3.96 -17.77 32.68
C SER A 166 4.21 -17.17 31.28
N ILE A 167 3.27 -17.45 30.39
CA ILE A 167 3.17 -16.86 29.06
C ILE A 167 1.91 -16.04 29.01
N CYS A 168 2.04 -14.77 28.54
CA CYS A 168 0.90 -13.88 28.32
C CYS A 168 0.27 -14.10 26.96
N PHE A 169 -1.05 -13.93 26.86
CA PHE A 169 -1.83 -13.94 25.62
C PHE A 169 -2.42 -12.56 25.33
N SER A 170 -2.76 -11.81 26.37
CA SER A 170 -3.24 -10.43 26.25
C SER A 170 -2.97 -9.67 27.53
N ILE A 171 -2.74 -8.37 27.42
CA ILE A 171 -2.54 -7.49 28.59
C ILE A 171 -3.25 -6.16 28.28
N VAL A 172 -3.91 -5.60 29.32
CA VAL A 172 -4.54 -4.29 29.23
C VAL A 172 -4.42 -3.52 30.54
N GLY A 173 -4.30 -2.20 30.49
CA GLY A 173 -4.42 -1.32 31.66
C GLY A 173 -5.89 -1.08 31.99
N ILE A 174 -6.23 -1.21 33.24
CA ILE A 174 -7.59 -0.99 33.74
C ILE A 174 -7.75 0.47 34.18
N ASP A 175 -8.85 1.10 33.80
CA ASP A 175 -9.16 2.47 34.21
C ASP A 175 -9.73 2.47 35.63
N VAL A 176 -8.87 2.56 36.61
CA VAL A 176 -9.22 2.67 38.03
C VAL A 176 -9.26 4.12 38.53
N GLY A 177 -9.34 5.08 37.60
CA GLY A 177 -9.31 6.49 37.96
C GLY A 177 -7.97 6.93 38.54
N PHE A 178 -7.97 7.54 39.71
CA PHE A 178 -6.77 8.00 40.41
C PHE A 178 -6.20 7.00 41.43
N GLU A 179 -6.79 5.84 41.54
CA GLU A 179 -6.23 4.76 42.35
C GLU A 179 -4.92 4.22 41.75
N ASN A 180 -4.26 3.32 42.43
CA ASN A 180 -3.02 2.73 41.96
C ASN A 180 -3.17 2.07 40.57
N PRO A 181 -2.23 2.29 39.62
CA PRO A 181 -2.29 1.68 38.31
C PRO A 181 -2.47 0.18 38.36
N THR A 182 -3.49 -0.34 37.68
CA THR A 182 -3.83 -1.75 37.66
C THR A 182 -3.84 -2.30 36.25
N PHE A 183 -3.30 -3.52 36.08
CA PHE A 183 -3.20 -4.20 34.77
C PHE A 183 -3.84 -5.56 34.84
N ALA A 184 -4.63 -5.93 33.86
CA ALA A 184 -5.13 -7.28 33.66
C ALA A 184 -4.26 -8.05 32.67
N CYS A 185 -3.88 -9.28 33.04
CA CYS A 185 -3.09 -10.17 32.19
C CYS A 185 -3.83 -11.51 32.03
N LEU A 186 -3.92 -11.95 30.79
CA LEU A 186 -4.38 -13.27 30.40
C LEU A 186 -3.15 -14.16 30.21
N GLU A 187 -2.96 -15.16 31.07
CA GLU A 187 -1.72 -15.93 31.14
C GLU A 187 -1.94 -17.42 31.39
N ILE A 188 -0.93 -18.21 30.97
CA ILE A 188 -0.85 -19.65 31.29
C ILE A 188 0.47 -19.89 32.03
N ASP A 189 0.42 -20.62 33.16
CA ASP A 189 1.60 -21.15 33.79
C ASP A 189 2.00 -22.48 33.13
N TYR A 190 3.24 -22.58 32.65
CA TYR A 190 3.74 -23.75 31.93
C TYR A 190 4.79 -24.55 32.71
N GLU A 191 5.01 -24.25 33.99
CA GLU A 191 6.06 -24.88 34.80
C GLU A 191 5.90 -26.41 34.82
N ASP A 192 4.70 -26.89 35.15
CA ASP A 192 4.42 -28.32 35.17
C ASP A 192 4.61 -28.99 33.81
N CYS A 193 4.25 -28.27 32.73
CA CYS A 193 4.43 -28.79 31.35
C CYS A 193 5.91 -28.95 30.95
N ASP A 194 6.79 -28.08 31.47
CA ASP A 194 8.23 -28.17 31.19
C ASP A 194 8.91 -29.35 31.88
N HIS A 195 8.34 -29.81 33.01
CA HIS A 195 8.87 -30.89 33.81
C HIS A 195 8.21 -32.24 33.52
N ASP A 196 7.13 -32.26 32.71
CA ASP A 196 6.39 -33.47 32.35
C ASP A 196 6.78 -34.05 31.00
N PRO A 197 7.56 -35.15 30.94
CA PRO A 197 7.92 -35.81 29.69
C PRO A 197 6.75 -36.59 29.04
N THR A 198 5.65 -36.83 29.76
CA THR A 198 4.50 -37.60 29.29
C THR A 198 3.53 -36.72 28.48
N GLY A 199 3.55 -35.39 28.71
CA GLY A 199 2.64 -34.42 28.09
C GLY A 199 1.23 -34.43 28.73
N ASP A 200 1.02 -35.11 29.84
CA ASP A 200 -0.28 -35.15 30.54
C ASP A 200 -0.59 -33.83 31.24
N ALA A 201 0.40 -33.13 31.77
CA ALA A 201 0.23 -31.81 32.36
C ALA A 201 -0.42 -30.81 31.41
N TYR A 202 -0.11 -30.88 30.12
CA TYR A 202 -0.70 -30.02 29.07
C TYR A 202 -2.23 -30.16 28.98
N LYS A 203 -2.79 -31.33 29.29
CA LYS A 203 -4.25 -31.57 29.21
C LYS A 203 -5.03 -30.88 30.33
N HIS A 204 -4.34 -30.54 31.42
CA HIS A 204 -4.94 -30.00 32.66
C HIS A 204 -4.64 -28.51 32.86
N ILE A 205 -3.83 -27.92 31.99
CA ILE A 205 -3.44 -26.53 32.09
C ILE A 205 -4.65 -25.63 31.83
N LYS A 206 -4.85 -24.67 32.73
CA LYS A 206 -5.91 -23.65 32.61
C LYS A 206 -5.31 -22.28 32.39
N GLN A 207 -5.98 -21.48 31.61
CA GLN A 207 -5.67 -20.09 31.42
C GLN A 207 -6.18 -19.29 32.62
N THR A 208 -5.40 -18.33 33.09
CA THR A 208 -5.67 -17.54 34.29
C THR A 208 -5.76 -16.06 33.93
N LEU A 209 -6.79 -15.39 34.43
CA LEU A 209 -6.88 -13.93 34.45
C LEU A 209 -6.24 -13.42 35.75
N THR A 210 -5.18 -12.65 35.61
CA THR A 210 -4.40 -12.12 36.74
C THR A 210 -4.41 -10.59 36.72
N PHE A 211 -4.61 -9.99 37.89
CA PHE A 211 -4.56 -8.55 38.09
C PHE A 211 -3.29 -8.17 38.88
N TYR A 212 -2.52 -7.25 38.30
CA TYR A 212 -1.32 -6.67 38.89
C TYR A 212 -1.56 -5.22 39.24
N GLU A 213 -1.30 -4.84 40.46
CA GLU A 213 -1.40 -3.45 40.93
C GLU A 213 -0.02 -2.89 41.24
N LEU A 214 0.27 -1.70 40.76
CA LEU A 214 1.46 -0.92 41.07
C LEU A 214 1.15 0.02 42.26
N ASP A 215 1.66 -0.27 43.42
CA ASP A 215 1.63 0.63 44.58
C ASP A 215 2.65 1.76 44.34
N LEU A 216 2.14 2.95 44.01
CA LEU A 216 2.97 4.14 43.72
C LEU A 216 3.65 4.68 45.01
N GLY A 217 3.11 4.41 46.18
CA GLY A 217 3.69 4.83 47.47
C GLY A 217 4.90 4.01 47.85
N LEU A 218 4.84 2.72 47.62
CA LEU A 218 5.89 1.76 47.96
C LEU A 218 6.81 1.42 46.78
N ASN A 219 6.49 1.89 45.57
CA ASN A 219 7.18 1.49 44.31
C ASN A 219 7.29 -0.05 44.17
N HIS A 220 6.19 -0.74 44.43
CA HIS A 220 6.14 -2.20 44.42
C HIS A 220 4.94 -2.68 43.60
N VAL A 221 5.10 -3.78 42.86
CA VAL A 221 4.02 -4.40 42.08
C VAL A 221 3.51 -5.63 42.78
N VAL A 222 2.21 -5.68 43.06
CA VAL A 222 1.54 -6.75 43.77
C VAL A 222 0.64 -7.54 42.80
N ARG A 223 0.70 -8.85 42.82
CA ARG A 223 -0.30 -9.74 42.24
C ARG A 223 -1.53 -9.75 43.17
N LYS A 224 -2.55 -8.96 42.82
CA LYS A 224 -3.71 -8.73 43.70
C LYS A 224 -4.71 -9.88 43.63
N TYR A 225 -4.98 -10.39 42.44
CA TYR A 225 -5.98 -11.43 42.21
C TYR A 225 -5.62 -12.28 41.00
N ALA A 226 -5.96 -13.58 41.05
CA ALA A 226 -5.78 -14.49 39.91
C ALA A 226 -6.88 -15.55 39.95
N GLU A 227 -7.57 -15.68 38.83
CA GLU A 227 -8.69 -16.60 38.68
C GLU A 227 -8.52 -17.45 37.40
N PRO A 228 -8.66 -18.79 37.51
CA PRO A 228 -8.66 -19.64 36.29
C PRO A 228 -9.94 -19.40 35.50
N LEU A 229 -9.80 -19.23 34.19
CA LEU A 229 -10.93 -19.11 33.28
C LEU A 229 -11.55 -20.48 32.99
N THR A 230 -12.88 -20.50 32.88
CA THR A 230 -13.64 -21.69 32.45
C THR A 230 -13.46 -21.96 30.94
N GLU A 231 -13.30 -20.93 30.15
CA GLU A 231 -13.15 -20.96 28.71
C GLU A 231 -11.86 -20.26 28.27
N GLN A 232 -11.32 -20.65 27.13
CA GLN A 232 -10.10 -20.02 26.61
C GLN A 232 -10.38 -18.62 26.08
N GLY A 233 -9.68 -17.62 26.63
CA GLY A 233 -9.72 -16.24 26.18
C GLY A 233 -8.54 -15.92 25.28
N ASN A 234 -8.70 -14.95 24.37
CA ASN A 234 -7.66 -14.53 23.45
C ASN A 234 -7.38 -13.02 23.48
N LEU A 235 -8.32 -12.22 23.94
CA LEU A 235 -8.22 -10.75 23.93
C LEU A 235 -8.85 -10.15 25.19
N LEU A 236 -8.22 -9.10 25.71
CA LEU A 236 -8.75 -8.29 26.83
C LEU A 236 -9.08 -6.87 26.33
N ILE A 237 -10.22 -6.35 26.77
CA ILE A 237 -10.65 -4.98 26.45
C ILE A 237 -10.88 -4.25 27.77
N GLY A 238 -10.14 -3.16 28.03
CA GLY A 238 -10.32 -2.34 29.20
C GLY A 238 -11.61 -1.52 29.13
N VAL A 239 -12.38 -1.57 30.23
CA VAL A 239 -13.62 -0.80 30.36
C VAL A 239 -13.31 0.55 31.01
N PRO A 240 -13.88 1.67 30.51
CA PRO A 240 -13.74 2.96 31.15
C PRO A 240 -14.16 2.93 32.62
N GLY A 241 -13.42 3.63 33.47
CA GLY A 241 -13.65 3.63 34.92
C GLY A 241 -13.58 5.04 35.50
N GLY A 242 -13.69 5.12 36.83
CA GLY A 242 -13.75 6.36 37.56
C GLY A 242 -15.07 7.10 37.33
N SER A 243 -15.05 8.35 36.91
CA SER A 243 -16.28 9.12 36.58
C SER A 243 -16.91 8.72 35.26
N ASP A 244 -16.25 7.91 34.44
CA ASP A 244 -16.61 7.67 33.04
C ASP A 244 -17.20 6.26 32.81
N GLY A 245 -17.23 5.43 33.85
CA GLY A 245 -17.78 4.07 33.75
C GLY A 245 -17.45 3.17 34.93
N PRO A 246 -17.85 1.88 34.83
CA PRO A 246 -17.76 0.93 35.97
C PRO A 246 -16.35 0.34 36.18
N SER A 247 -15.37 0.63 35.33
CA SER A 247 -14.04 -0.03 35.35
C SER A 247 -14.12 -1.51 34.96
N GLY A 248 -13.03 -2.25 35.14
CA GLY A 248 -12.97 -3.68 34.86
C GLY A 248 -12.50 -4.01 33.46
N VAL A 249 -12.75 -5.24 33.02
CA VAL A 249 -12.26 -5.79 31.75
C VAL A 249 -13.28 -6.70 31.10
N ILE A 250 -13.41 -6.63 29.77
CA ILE A 250 -14.12 -7.62 28.97
C ILE A 250 -13.09 -8.65 28.50
N VAL A 251 -13.30 -9.91 28.85
CA VAL A 251 -12.53 -11.05 28.36
C VAL A 251 -13.23 -11.63 27.12
N CYS A 252 -12.59 -11.59 25.99
CA CYS A 252 -13.09 -12.24 24.79
C CYS A 252 -12.68 -13.72 24.82
N CYS A 253 -13.65 -14.58 25.05
CA CYS A 253 -13.49 -16.04 25.08
C CYS A 253 -14.04 -16.67 23.79
N GLU A 254 -13.79 -17.98 23.61
CA GLU A 254 -14.46 -18.77 22.60
C GLU A 254 -15.97 -18.75 22.82
N ASN A 255 -16.73 -18.23 21.84
CA ASN A 255 -18.20 -18.10 21.83
C ASN A 255 -18.82 -17.10 22.81
N TYR A 256 -18.06 -16.48 23.69
CA TYR A 256 -18.60 -15.62 24.74
C TYR A 256 -17.77 -14.36 24.97
N LEU A 257 -18.43 -13.28 25.34
CA LEU A 257 -17.82 -12.14 25.99
C LEU A 257 -18.15 -12.20 27.50
N VAL A 258 -17.14 -12.02 28.34
CA VAL A 258 -17.29 -12.08 29.79
C VAL A 258 -16.75 -10.79 30.39
N TYR A 259 -17.60 -10.02 31.06
CA TYR A 259 -17.16 -8.87 31.85
C TYR A 259 -16.73 -9.33 33.24
N LYS A 260 -15.56 -8.89 33.66
CA LYS A 260 -14.99 -9.13 34.99
C LYS A 260 -14.43 -7.86 35.60
N ASN A 261 -14.58 -7.71 36.91
CA ASN A 261 -13.99 -6.61 37.67
C ASN A 261 -13.33 -7.13 38.97
N LEU A 262 -12.54 -6.28 39.60
CA LEU A 262 -11.98 -6.54 40.92
C LEU A 262 -13.06 -6.49 41.99
N GLY A 263 -13.01 -7.42 42.95
CA GLY A 263 -13.96 -7.52 44.07
C GLY A 263 -15.00 -8.64 43.87
N ASP A 264 -16.01 -8.68 44.76
CA ASP A 264 -17.06 -9.70 44.76
C ASP A 264 -18.21 -9.42 43.77
N GLN A 265 -17.88 -8.77 42.61
CA GLN A 265 -18.88 -8.51 41.60
C GLN A 265 -19.14 -9.76 40.72
N PRO A 266 -20.40 -10.06 40.43
CA PRO A 266 -20.73 -11.20 39.57
C PRO A 266 -20.26 -10.97 38.13
N ASP A 267 -19.77 -12.04 37.50
CA ASP A 267 -19.43 -12.04 36.08
C ASP A 267 -20.67 -11.83 35.22
N VAL A 268 -20.59 -10.97 34.22
CA VAL A 268 -21.65 -10.80 33.22
C VAL A 268 -21.19 -11.46 31.92
N ARG A 269 -21.88 -12.53 31.54
CA ARG A 269 -21.54 -13.35 30.37
C ARG A 269 -22.59 -13.19 29.29
N CYS A 270 -22.18 -12.95 28.04
CA CYS A 270 -23.06 -12.86 26.89
C CYS A 270 -22.49 -13.68 25.73
N PRO A 271 -23.29 -14.56 25.08
CA PRO A 271 -22.86 -15.31 23.91
C PRO A 271 -22.63 -14.36 22.71
N ILE A 272 -21.59 -14.63 21.95
CA ILE A 272 -21.32 -13.90 20.71
C ILE A 272 -22.31 -14.38 19.65
N PRO A 273 -23.11 -13.50 19.05
CA PRO A 273 -24.10 -13.89 18.04
C PRO A 273 -23.43 -14.53 16.82
N ARG A 274 -24.06 -15.55 16.26
CA ARG A 274 -23.58 -16.27 15.08
C ARG A 274 -24.32 -15.83 13.85
N ARG A 275 -23.61 -15.72 12.76
CA ARG A 275 -24.17 -15.51 11.44
C ARG A 275 -25.02 -16.71 11.04
N ARG A 276 -26.26 -16.48 10.60
CA ARG A 276 -27.06 -17.54 10.00
C ARG A 276 -26.47 -17.90 8.64
N ASN A 277 -25.94 -19.11 8.52
CA ASN A 277 -25.40 -19.63 7.27
C ASN A 277 -25.75 -21.12 7.17
N ASP A 278 -26.82 -21.39 6.40
CA ASP A 278 -27.37 -22.74 6.27
C ASP A 278 -26.44 -23.70 5.52
N LEU A 279 -25.47 -23.21 4.76
CA LEU A 279 -24.48 -24.03 4.05
C LEU A 279 -23.34 -24.51 4.95
N ASP A 280 -23.10 -23.90 6.11
CA ASP A 280 -22.00 -24.30 6.99
C ASP A 280 -22.23 -25.71 7.57
N GLU A 281 -21.28 -26.62 7.35
CA GLU A 281 -21.34 -28.00 7.85
C GLU A 281 -20.60 -28.16 9.20
N SER A 282 -19.78 -27.21 9.60
CA SER A 282 -18.97 -27.33 10.83
C SER A 282 -19.27 -26.20 11.80
N GLU A 283 -19.72 -26.58 13.00
CA GLU A 283 -19.76 -25.68 14.13
C GLU A 283 -18.33 -25.42 14.62
N ARG A 284 -17.83 -24.21 14.39
CA ARG A 284 -16.57 -23.75 14.97
C ARG A 284 -16.84 -22.71 16.04
N PRO A 285 -16.03 -22.64 17.08
CA PRO A 285 -16.11 -21.55 18.02
C PRO A 285 -15.83 -20.22 17.30
N ILE A 286 -16.53 -19.17 17.69
CA ILE A 286 -16.32 -17.80 17.22
C ILE A 286 -15.36 -17.10 18.17
N MET A 287 -14.35 -16.44 17.60
CA MET A 287 -13.40 -15.64 18.34
C MET A 287 -13.41 -14.19 17.88
N ILE A 288 -13.23 -13.27 18.83
CA ILE A 288 -12.99 -11.87 18.56
C ILE A 288 -11.50 -11.68 18.25
N VAL A 289 -11.20 -11.05 17.11
CA VAL A 289 -9.81 -10.87 16.63
C VAL A 289 -9.25 -9.49 16.93
N CYS A 290 -10.11 -8.46 16.96
CA CYS A 290 -9.72 -7.12 17.34
C CYS A 290 -10.89 -6.34 17.94
N ALA A 291 -10.58 -5.24 18.62
CA ALA A 291 -11.56 -4.39 19.24
C ALA A 291 -11.11 -2.91 19.21
N ALA A 292 -12.07 -2.01 19.25
CA ALA A 292 -11.83 -0.58 19.42
C ALA A 292 -12.82 -0.03 20.45
N THR A 293 -12.34 0.84 21.33
CA THR A 293 -13.17 1.52 22.35
C THR A 293 -13.44 2.95 21.89
N HIS A 294 -14.70 3.33 21.87
CA HIS A 294 -15.10 4.72 21.73
C HIS A 294 -15.52 5.27 23.08
N LYS A 295 -14.95 6.43 23.45
CA LYS A 295 -15.22 7.08 24.72
C LYS A 295 -15.41 8.58 24.52
N THR A 296 -16.55 9.10 24.96
CA THR A 296 -16.86 10.53 25.07
C THR A 296 -17.22 10.84 26.52
N LYS A 297 -17.52 12.09 26.85
CA LYS A 297 -17.97 12.45 28.20
C LYS A 297 -19.36 11.90 28.56
N SER A 298 -20.17 11.59 27.55
CA SER A 298 -21.58 11.20 27.74
C SER A 298 -21.84 9.72 27.51
N MET A 299 -20.97 9.05 26.75
CA MET A 299 -21.16 7.64 26.38
C MET A 299 -19.86 6.94 26.03
N TYR A 300 -19.86 5.63 26.18
CA TYR A 300 -18.82 4.75 25.66
C TYR A 300 -19.46 3.49 25.09
N PHE A 301 -18.80 2.91 24.09
CA PHE A 301 -19.15 1.60 23.52
C PHE A 301 -17.90 0.95 22.94
N PHE A 302 -18.00 -0.34 22.64
CA PHE A 302 -16.95 -1.12 22.01
C PHE A 302 -17.40 -1.59 20.65
N LEU A 303 -16.52 -1.51 19.65
CA LEU A 303 -16.68 -2.26 18.40
C LEU A 303 -15.72 -3.45 18.48
N VAL A 304 -16.26 -4.66 18.40
CA VAL A 304 -15.49 -5.91 18.42
C VAL A 304 -15.70 -6.62 17.09
N GLN A 305 -14.63 -7.17 16.52
CA GLN A 305 -14.70 -7.87 15.24
C GLN A 305 -14.41 -9.36 15.42
N SER A 306 -15.29 -10.20 14.85
CA SER A 306 -15.09 -11.64 14.79
C SER A 306 -14.08 -12.06 13.71
N GLU A 307 -13.59 -13.29 13.80
CA GLU A 307 -12.71 -13.90 12.78
C GLU A 307 -13.35 -13.98 11.37
N GLN A 308 -14.67 -13.83 11.28
CA GLN A 308 -15.42 -13.80 10.02
C GLN A 308 -15.51 -12.40 9.39
N GLY A 309 -15.10 -11.36 10.14
CA GLY A 309 -15.18 -9.97 9.72
C GLY A 309 -16.42 -9.23 10.23
N ASP A 310 -17.33 -9.90 10.92
CA ASP A 310 -18.51 -9.26 11.48
C ASP A 310 -18.13 -8.38 12.66
N VAL A 311 -18.57 -7.15 12.63
CA VAL A 311 -18.36 -6.16 13.69
C VAL A 311 -19.63 -6.07 14.54
N PHE A 312 -19.47 -6.15 15.85
CA PHE A 312 -20.55 -5.99 16.81
C PHE A 312 -20.30 -4.75 17.66
N LYS A 313 -21.39 -4.02 17.91
CA LYS A 313 -21.41 -2.97 18.93
C LYS A 313 -21.75 -3.61 20.27
N VAL A 314 -20.89 -3.42 21.27
CA VAL A 314 -21.06 -3.91 22.62
C VAL A 314 -21.27 -2.72 23.55
N THR A 315 -22.32 -2.77 24.37
CA THR A 315 -22.64 -1.77 25.38
C THR A 315 -22.84 -2.46 26.73
N LEU A 316 -22.48 -1.75 27.80
CA LEU A 316 -22.65 -2.21 29.19
C LEU A 316 -23.65 -1.29 29.90
N GLU A 317 -24.64 -1.87 30.57
CA GLU A 317 -25.49 -1.15 31.50
C GLU A 317 -24.97 -1.37 32.92
N ALA A 318 -24.76 -0.28 33.64
CA ALA A 318 -24.24 -0.32 34.99
C ALA A 318 -25.11 0.52 35.93
N ASP A 319 -25.26 0.05 37.15
CA ASP A 319 -25.84 0.78 38.28
C ASP A 319 -24.69 1.14 39.24
N GLY A 320 -24.20 2.36 39.13
CA GLY A 320 -22.94 2.80 39.72
C GLY A 320 -21.75 2.04 39.12
N ASP A 321 -21.00 1.32 39.98
CA ASP A 321 -19.85 0.51 39.55
C ASP A 321 -20.23 -0.94 39.22
N LEU A 322 -21.50 -1.34 39.43
CA LEU A 322 -21.97 -2.70 39.17
C LEU A 322 -22.55 -2.82 37.77
N VAL A 323 -21.92 -3.60 36.89
CA VAL A 323 -22.45 -3.94 35.57
C VAL A 323 -23.55 -4.98 35.71
N THR A 324 -24.75 -4.66 35.26
CA THR A 324 -25.95 -5.48 35.35
C THR A 324 -26.32 -6.21 34.08
N GLU A 325 -25.87 -5.68 32.92
CA GLU A 325 -26.24 -6.19 31.61
C GLU A 325 -25.15 -5.87 30.58
N MET A 326 -24.88 -6.83 29.69
CA MET A 326 -24.10 -6.64 28.46
C MET A 326 -25.02 -6.85 27.28
N ARG A 327 -25.00 -5.91 26.33
CA ARG A 327 -25.76 -5.98 25.08
C ARG A 327 -24.83 -6.02 23.89
N ILE A 328 -25.17 -6.87 22.93
CA ILE A 328 -24.41 -7.06 21.69
C ILE A 328 -25.36 -6.85 20.54
N LYS A 329 -24.99 -6.00 19.57
CA LYS A 329 -25.76 -5.73 18.36
C LYS A 329 -24.87 -5.86 17.13
N TYR A 330 -25.37 -6.51 16.07
CA TYR A 330 -24.65 -6.56 14.79
C TYR A 330 -24.53 -5.15 14.22
N PHE A 331 -23.34 -4.76 13.82
CA PHE A 331 -23.05 -3.41 13.33
C PHE A 331 -22.90 -3.40 11.81
N ASP A 332 -21.87 -4.05 11.26
CA ASP A 332 -21.62 -4.25 9.83
C ASP A 332 -20.57 -5.34 9.64
N THR A 333 -20.35 -5.82 8.40
CA THR A 333 -19.29 -6.77 8.07
C THR A 333 -18.17 -6.08 7.31
N LEU A 334 -16.94 -6.17 7.83
CA LEU A 334 -15.73 -5.57 7.26
C LEU A 334 -14.67 -6.64 6.99
N PRO A 335 -13.66 -6.36 6.15
CA PRO A 335 -12.48 -7.22 6.07
C PRO A 335 -11.87 -7.44 7.44
N VAL A 336 -11.44 -8.69 7.72
CA VAL A 336 -10.77 -9.03 8.98
C VAL A 336 -9.58 -8.12 9.20
N ALA A 337 -9.50 -7.49 10.36
CA ALA A 337 -8.52 -6.46 10.66
C ALA A 337 -7.57 -6.88 11.79
N ASN A 338 -6.32 -6.43 11.71
CA ASN A 338 -5.34 -6.49 12.80
C ASN A 338 -5.59 -5.41 13.85
N ALA A 339 -6.19 -4.29 13.43
CA ALA A 339 -6.53 -3.19 14.33
C ALA A 339 -7.70 -2.36 13.77
N LEU A 340 -8.51 -1.83 14.69
CA LEU A 340 -9.59 -0.89 14.45
C LEU A 340 -9.29 0.41 15.20
N CYS A 341 -9.49 1.56 14.57
CA CYS A 341 -9.32 2.87 15.19
C CYS A 341 -10.55 3.74 14.95
N ILE A 342 -11.31 4.05 15.99
CA ILE A 342 -12.46 4.95 15.94
C ILE A 342 -11.98 6.38 16.21
N LEU A 343 -12.12 7.27 15.24
CA LEU A 343 -11.70 8.66 15.35
C LEU A 343 -12.86 9.55 15.83
N LYS A 344 -12.54 10.58 16.62
CA LYS A 344 -13.52 11.58 17.06
C LYS A 344 -14.19 12.35 15.91
N THR A 345 -13.58 12.36 14.75
CA THR A 345 -14.08 12.98 13.52
C THR A 345 -15.17 12.16 12.84
N GLY A 346 -15.57 10.99 13.40
CA GLY A 346 -16.62 10.13 12.83
C GLY A 346 -16.11 9.14 11.79
N PHE A 347 -14.80 8.84 11.78
CA PHE A 347 -14.23 7.82 10.91
C PHE A 347 -13.82 6.57 11.68
N LEU A 348 -13.91 5.44 11.00
CA LEU A 348 -13.35 4.15 11.44
C LEU A 348 -12.24 3.75 10.47
N PHE A 349 -11.00 3.72 10.94
CA PHE A 349 -9.87 3.17 10.19
C PHE A 349 -9.71 1.68 10.50
N THR A 350 -9.58 0.86 9.46
CA THR A 350 -9.39 -0.59 9.55
C THR A 350 -8.08 -1.01 8.92
N ALA A 351 -7.18 -1.58 9.72
CA ALA A 351 -5.94 -2.18 9.25
C ALA A 351 -6.20 -3.63 8.85
N SER A 352 -6.61 -3.89 7.62
CA SER A 352 -6.98 -5.23 7.14
C SER A 352 -5.82 -6.22 7.20
N GLU A 353 -6.08 -7.44 7.64
CA GLU A 353 -5.10 -8.54 7.63
C GLU A 353 -4.89 -9.09 6.21
N PHE A 354 -5.98 -9.20 5.44
CA PHE A 354 -5.98 -9.74 4.08
C PHE A 354 -6.52 -8.71 3.10
N GLY A 355 -5.65 -8.06 2.34
CA GLY A 355 -6.02 -7.07 1.35
C GLY A 355 -5.84 -5.62 1.79
N ASN A 356 -6.53 -4.70 1.13
CA ASN A 356 -6.37 -3.26 1.31
C ASN A 356 -6.88 -2.78 2.68
N HIS A 357 -6.19 -1.82 3.28
CA HIS A 357 -6.67 -1.12 4.47
C HIS A 357 -7.73 -0.10 4.07
N GLN A 358 -8.72 0.13 4.92
CA GLN A 358 -9.90 0.90 4.58
C GLN A 358 -10.21 1.98 5.60
N LEU A 359 -10.73 3.11 5.13
CA LEU A 359 -11.29 4.18 5.94
C LEU A 359 -12.79 4.27 5.67
N PHE A 360 -13.57 4.13 6.73
CA PHE A 360 -15.01 4.27 6.68
C PHE A 360 -15.47 5.52 7.41
N GLN A 361 -16.50 6.16 6.88
CA GLN A 361 -17.27 7.17 7.60
C GLN A 361 -18.40 6.47 8.37
N ILE A 362 -18.55 6.80 9.64
CA ILE A 362 -19.66 6.31 10.48
C ILE A 362 -20.88 7.19 10.15
N ALA A 363 -21.85 6.60 9.45
CA ALA A 363 -23.10 7.26 9.09
C ALA A 363 -24.13 7.15 10.22
N HIS A 364 -24.22 5.95 10.84
CA HIS A 364 -25.12 5.66 11.94
C HIS A 364 -24.41 4.90 13.04
N LEU A 365 -24.85 5.10 14.28
CA LEU A 365 -24.27 4.43 15.46
C LEU A 365 -24.93 3.05 15.76
N GLY A 366 -25.78 2.56 14.86
CA GLY A 366 -26.43 1.26 15.01
C GLY A 366 -27.55 1.27 16.07
N ASP A 367 -28.21 2.40 16.25
CA ASP A 367 -29.29 2.56 17.24
C ASP A 367 -30.70 2.30 16.63
N ASN A 368 -30.78 1.65 15.45
CA ASN A 368 -32.05 1.28 14.82
C ASN A 368 -32.74 0.19 15.63
N ASP A 369 -34.02 0.41 15.95
CA ASP A 369 -34.86 -0.54 16.70
C ASP A 369 -35.24 -1.80 15.88
N ASP A 370 -35.08 -1.74 14.55
CA ASP A 370 -35.43 -2.86 13.64
C ASP A 370 -34.43 -4.03 13.68
N GLU A 371 -33.24 -3.83 14.26
CA GLU A 371 -32.23 -4.88 14.34
C GLU A 371 -32.24 -5.59 15.69
N PRO A 372 -32.06 -6.92 15.73
CA PRO A 372 -32.07 -7.67 16.96
C PRO A 372 -30.91 -7.25 17.89
N GLU A 373 -31.24 -6.91 19.11
CA GLU A 373 -30.29 -6.68 20.18
C GLU A 373 -30.25 -7.92 21.07
N PHE A 374 -29.04 -8.41 21.31
CA PHE A 374 -28.79 -9.60 22.13
C PHE A 374 -28.29 -9.20 23.52
N SER A 375 -28.93 -9.71 24.54
CA SER A 375 -28.67 -9.32 25.93
C SER A 375 -28.22 -10.50 26.75
N SER A 376 -27.31 -10.25 27.70
CA SER A 376 -26.88 -11.22 28.71
C SER A 376 -28.01 -11.66 29.66
N ARG A 377 -29.14 -10.94 29.69
CA ARG A 377 -30.33 -11.26 30.47
C ARG A 377 -31.28 -12.26 29.81
N ILE A 378 -31.11 -12.47 28.51
CA ILE A 378 -31.96 -13.43 27.78
C ILE A 378 -31.51 -14.83 28.17
N PRO A 379 -32.38 -15.63 28.79
CA PRO A 379 -32.02 -16.99 29.19
C PRO A 379 -31.84 -17.84 27.91
N LEU A 380 -30.74 -18.55 27.84
CA LEU A 380 -30.45 -19.54 26.81
C LEU A 380 -30.15 -20.87 27.47
N ASP A 381 -30.59 -21.96 26.86
CA ASP A 381 -30.22 -23.31 27.29
C ASP A 381 -28.74 -23.58 27.02
N GLU A 382 -28.16 -24.58 27.69
CA GLU A 382 -26.74 -24.90 27.56
C GLU A 382 -26.39 -25.33 26.14
N GLY A 383 -25.54 -24.56 25.47
CA GLY A 383 -25.14 -24.77 24.06
C GLY A 383 -25.94 -23.95 23.02
N GLU A 384 -26.99 -23.26 23.44
CA GLU A 384 -27.70 -22.34 22.55
C GLU A 384 -26.93 -21.02 22.35
N THR A 385 -27.17 -20.38 21.20
CA THR A 385 -26.58 -19.10 20.87
C THR A 385 -27.56 -18.23 20.09
N PHE A 386 -27.26 -16.95 19.97
CA PHE A 386 -28.01 -16.02 19.15
C PHE A 386 -27.63 -16.13 17.66
N PHE A 387 -28.60 -15.89 16.78
CA PHE A 387 -28.38 -15.83 15.33
C PHE A 387 -28.83 -14.50 14.75
N TYR A 388 -28.11 -14.03 13.75
CA TYR A 388 -28.46 -12.84 12.97
C TYR A 388 -28.23 -13.07 11.49
N ASP A 389 -28.89 -12.26 10.65
CA ASP A 389 -28.74 -12.28 9.20
C ASP A 389 -27.77 -11.18 8.75
N THR A 390 -26.84 -11.53 7.87
CA THR A 390 -25.90 -10.55 7.31
C THR A 390 -26.58 -9.67 6.27
N ARG A 391 -26.17 -8.40 6.24
CA ARG A 391 -26.64 -7.39 5.29
C ARG A 391 -25.52 -6.54 4.74
N GLY A 392 -25.76 -5.78 3.69
CA GLY A 392 -24.83 -4.78 3.20
C GLY A 392 -24.52 -3.70 4.24
N LEU A 393 -23.49 -2.90 4.02
CA LEU A 393 -23.11 -1.78 4.89
C LEU A 393 -24.30 -0.80 5.06
N GLN A 394 -24.65 -0.53 6.29
CA GLN A 394 -25.68 0.46 6.66
C GLN A 394 -25.12 1.55 7.56
N ASN A 395 -24.30 1.17 8.53
CA ASN A 395 -23.74 2.09 9.51
C ASN A 395 -22.46 2.75 9.02
N LEU A 396 -21.78 2.12 8.07
CA LEU A 396 -20.47 2.52 7.56
C LEU A 396 -20.50 2.76 6.05
N ILE A 397 -19.81 3.82 5.61
CA ILE A 397 -19.62 4.17 4.20
C ILE A 397 -18.12 4.15 3.92
N LEU A 398 -17.68 3.35 2.94
CA LEU A 398 -16.29 3.32 2.51
C LEU A 398 -15.94 4.66 1.82
N VAL A 399 -14.92 5.35 2.32
CA VAL A 399 -14.49 6.67 1.83
C VAL A 399 -13.16 6.59 1.10
N ASP A 400 -12.19 5.86 1.67
CA ASP A 400 -10.85 5.77 1.10
C ASP A 400 -10.19 4.43 1.45
N GLN A 401 -9.14 4.06 0.70
CA GLN A 401 -8.38 2.84 0.94
C GLN A 401 -6.89 2.99 0.67
N ILE A 402 -6.08 2.25 1.42
CA ILE A 402 -4.64 2.11 1.22
C ILE A 402 -4.35 0.71 0.67
N ASP A 403 -3.65 0.65 -0.44
CA ASP A 403 -3.29 -0.62 -1.08
C ASP A 403 -2.34 -1.46 -0.23
N SER A 404 -2.61 -2.76 -0.16
CA SER A 404 -1.78 -3.74 0.54
C SER A 404 -1.63 -5.03 -0.26
N LEU A 405 -0.39 -5.54 -0.34
CA LEU A 405 -0.05 -6.80 -1.00
C LEU A 405 -0.17 -8.02 -0.06
N ASN A 406 -0.61 -7.80 1.18
CA ASN A 406 -0.64 -8.83 2.21
C ASN A 406 -1.87 -9.76 2.12
N PRO A 407 -1.67 -11.07 2.26
CA PRO A 407 -0.42 -11.80 2.12
C PRO A 407 -0.03 -11.98 0.65
N MET A 408 1.24 -11.84 0.35
CA MET A 408 1.78 -12.20 -0.96
C MET A 408 2.26 -13.65 -0.93
N ILE A 409 1.62 -14.52 -1.69
CA ILE A 409 1.87 -15.96 -1.68
C ILE A 409 3.05 -16.31 -2.59
N THR A 410 3.04 -15.78 -3.81
CA THR A 410 4.11 -15.97 -4.79
C THR A 410 4.10 -14.82 -5.79
N SER A 411 5.21 -14.63 -6.49
CA SER A 411 5.34 -13.62 -7.53
C SER A 411 6.16 -14.12 -8.71
N HIS A 412 5.93 -13.52 -9.88
CA HIS A 412 6.70 -13.71 -11.09
C HIS A 412 7.12 -12.36 -11.66
N ILE A 413 8.36 -12.26 -12.14
CA ILE A 413 8.87 -11.03 -12.75
C ILE A 413 9.13 -11.32 -14.23
N GLY A 414 8.52 -10.53 -15.10
CA GLY A 414 8.67 -10.66 -16.54
C GLY A 414 7.88 -9.60 -17.29
N ASP A 415 8.20 -9.39 -18.55
CA ASP A 415 7.41 -8.55 -19.44
C ASP A 415 6.38 -9.41 -20.20
N LEU A 416 5.30 -9.81 -19.51
CA LEU A 416 4.24 -10.63 -20.10
C LEU A 416 3.18 -9.78 -20.86
N ALA A 417 3.25 -8.47 -20.73
CA ALA A 417 2.37 -7.55 -21.41
C ALA A 417 2.98 -6.93 -22.68
N ASN A 418 4.26 -7.22 -22.97
CA ASN A 418 5.06 -6.63 -24.06
C ASN A 418 5.08 -5.09 -24.00
N GLU A 419 5.39 -4.56 -22.80
CA GLU A 419 5.47 -3.11 -22.54
C GLU A 419 6.92 -2.58 -22.53
N ASP A 420 7.88 -3.40 -22.99
CA ASP A 420 9.34 -3.13 -22.96
C ASP A 420 9.90 -2.83 -21.55
N ALA A 421 9.17 -3.23 -20.53
CA ALA A 421 9.55 -3.09 -19.13
C ALA A 421 9.01 -4.25 -18.30
N PRO A 422 9.83 -4.89 -17.44
CA PRO A 422 9.35 -5.99 -16.61
C PRO A 422 8.31 -5.52 -15.59
N GLN A 423 7.26 -6.28 -15.43
CA GLN A 423 6.23 -6.14 -14.40
C GLN A 423 6.39 -7.23 -13.34
N ILE A 424 5.85 -6.97 -12.14
CA ILE A 424 5.75 -7.97 -11.08
C ILE A 424 4.30 -8.45 -11.02
N TYR A 425 4.11 -9.74 -11.25
CA TYR A 425 2.82 -10.41 -11.12
C TYR A 425 2.77 -11.08 -9.76
N ALA A 426 2.02 -10.49 -8.83
CA ALA A 426 1.93 -10.97 -7.46
C ALA A 426 0.59 -11.64 -7.20
N LEU A 427 0.60 -12.86 -6.68
CA LEU A 427 -0.58 -13.55 -6.18
C LEU A 427 -0.77 -13.22 -4.71
N CYS A 428 -1.87 -12.57 -4.38
CA CYS A 428 -2.14 -11.99 -3.07
C CYS A 428 -3.50 -12.42 -2.53
N GLY A 429 -3.66 -12.29 -1.21
CA GLY A 429 -4.94 -12.50 -0.55
C GLY A 429 -5.17 -13.94 -0.07
N ARG A 430 -6.37 -14.18 0.46
CA ARG A 430 -6.84 -15.45 0.97
C ARG A 430 -8.33 -15.63 0.67
N GLY A 431 -8.71 -16.84 0.28
CA GLY A 431 -10.09 -17.21 -0.02
C GLY A 431 -10.70 -16.36 -1.14
N PRO A 432 -11.97 -15.98 -1.03
CA PRO A 432 -12.67 -15.19 -2.05
C PRO A 432 -12.13 -13.76 -2.22
N ARG A 433 -11.29 -13.28 -1.30
CA ARG A 433 -10.59 -11.97 -1.38
C ARG A 433 -9.24 -12.05 -2.07
N SER A 434 -8.92 -13.19 -2.67
CA SER A 434 -7.68 -13.40 -3.40
C SER A 434 -7.64 -12.60 -4.69
N THR A 435 -6.43 -12.11 -5.02
CA THR A 435 -6.21 -11.28 -6.20
C THR A 435 -4.89 -11.64 -6.87
N MET A 436 -4.85 -11.47 -8.18
CA MET A 436 -3.60 -11.28 -8.92
C MET A 436 -3.38 -9.79 -9.09
N ARG A 437 -2.22 -9.29 -8.70
CA ARG A 437 -1.84 -7.89 -8.83
C ARG A 437 -0.67 -7.75 -9.78
N VAL A 438 -0.83 -6.88 -10.75
CA VAL A 438 0.22 -6.53 -11.72
C VAL A 438 0.82 -5.21 -11.30
N LEU A 439 2.07 -5.24 -10.83
CA LEU A 439 2.79 -4.05 -10.38
C LEU A 439 3.65 -3.54 -11.55
N ARG A 440 3.41 -2.32 -11.96
CA ARG A 440 4.18 -1.59 -12.97
C ARG A 440 5.01 -0.50 -12.31
N ASN A 441 6.28 -0.46 -12.63
CA ASN A 441 7.16 0.58 -12.09
C ASN A 441 6.79 1.93 -12.67
N GLY A 442 6.41 2.87 -11.82
CA GLY A 442 6.10 4.24 -12.15
C GLY A 442 4.83 4.77 -11.49
N LEU A 443 4.68 6.11 -11.56
CA LEU A 443 3.48 6.79 -11.09
C LEU A 443 2.30 6.47 -12.00
N GLU A 444 1.15 6.31 -11.40
CA GLU A 444 -0.12 6.16 -12.10
C GLU A 444 -0.52 7.50 -12.72
N VAL A 445 -0.91 7.46 -13.98
CA VAL A 445 -1.34 8.64 -14.75
C VAL A 445 -2.80 8.46 -15.13
N ALA A 446 -3.64 9.39 -14.71
CA ALA A 446 -5.02 9.50 -15.17
C ALA A 446 -5.07 10.33 -16.46
N GLU A 447 -5.61 9.75 -17.50
CA GLU A 447 -5.80 10.41 -18.79
C GLU A 447 -7.14 11.14 -18.82
N MET A 448 -7.09 12.48 -18.71
CA MET A 448 -8.30 13.31 -18.61
C MET A 448 -8.89 13.59 -20.00
N ALA A 449 -8.05 13.82 -21.00
CA ALA A 449 -8.46 14.07 -22.36
C ALA A 449 -7.38 13.70 -23.38
N VAL A 450 -7.82 13.23 -24.56
CA VAL A 450 -6.98 12.95 -25.73
C VAL A 450 -7.62 13.59 -26.95
N SER A 451 -6.86 14.39 -27.67
CA SER A 451 -7.29 15.01 -28.91
C SER A 451 -6.27 14.74 -30.03
N GLU A 452 -6.71 14.32 -31.19
CA GLU A 452 -5.88 14.24 -32.36
C GLU A 452 -5.59 15.63 -32.90
N LEU A 453 -4.33 15.90 -33.25
CA LEU A 453 -3.86 17.16 -33.79
C LEU A 453 -3.65 17.06 -35.32
N PRO A 454 -3.94 18.11 -36.06
CA PRO A 454 -3.65 18.15 -37.49
C PRO A 454 -2.13 18.32 -37.72
N GLY A 455 -1.46 17.36 -38.31
CA GLY A 455 -0.05 17.45 -38.68
C GLY A 455 0.92 16.99 -37.58
N ASN A 456 2.17 17.49 -37.63
CA ASN A 456 3.23 17.10 -36.72
C ASN A 456 3.47 18.19 -35.65
N PRO A 457 2.92 18.06 -34.44
CA PRO A 457 3.18 19.00 -33.35
C PRO A 457 4.63 18.88 -32.88
N THR A 458 5.26 20.01 -32.57
CA THR A 458 6.67 20.05 -32.12
C THR A 458 6.81 20.47 -30.68
N ALA A 459 5.91 21.33 -30.20
CA ALA A 459 5.96 21.84 -28.83
C ALA A 459 4.58 22.29 -28.32
N VAL A 460 4.41 22.33 -27.01
CA VAL A 460 3.19 22.82 -26.36
C VAL A 460 3.54 23.70 -25.17
N TRP A 461 2.79 24.79 -24.99
CA TRP A 461 2.85 25.69 -23.84
C TRP A 461 1.45 25.99 -23.34
N THR A 462 1.37 26.40 -22.08
CA THR A 462 0.16 26.92 -21.47
C THR A 462 0.41 28.31 -20.92
N VAL A 463 -0.54 29.19 -21.10
CA VAL A 463 -0.42 30.56 -20.59
C VAL A 463 -1.69 31.00 -19.86
N LYS A 464 -1.52 31.81 -18.84
CA LYS A 464 -2.58 32.53 -18.14
C LYS A 464 -2.81 33.88 -18.85
N LYS A 465 -3.96 34.52 -18.63
CA LYS A 465 -4.19 35.90 -19.05
C LYS A 465 -3.55 36.90 -18.11
N ASN A 466 -3.73 36.68 -16.78
CA ASN A 466 -3.12 37.49 -15.74
C ASN A 466 -2.36 36.60 -14.75
N VAL A 467 -1.41 37.17 -14.04
CA VAL A 467 -0.61 36.44 -13.03
C VAL A 467 -1.49 35.89 -11.91
N ASP A 468 -2.50 36.63 -11.47
CA ASP A 468 -3.39 36.27 -10.36
C ASP A 468 -4.45 35.22 -10.73
N ASP A 469 -4.57 34.89 -12.02
CA ASP A 469 -5.51 33.86 -12.47
C ASP A 469 -5.18 32.50 -11.86
N SER A 470 -6.19 31.81 -11.36
CA SER A 470 -6.01 30.47 -10.79
C SER A 470 -5.73 29.42 -11.87
N PHE A 471 -6.29 29.62 -13.07
CA PHE A 471 -6.25 28.65 -14.17
C PHE A 471 -5.57 29.21 -15.42
N HIS A 472 -5.05 28.30 -16.27
CA HIS A 472 -4.55 28.67 -17.57
C HIS A 472 -5.71 29.03 -18.53
N ALA A 473 -5.45 29.96 -19.43
CA ALA A 473 -6.45 30.44 -20.38
C ALA A 473 -6.29 29.82 -21.78
N HIS A 474 -5.04 29.60 -22.18
CA HIS A 474 -4.76 29.08 -23.53
C HIS A 474 -3.74 27.94 -23.49
N ILE A 475 -3.91 26.97 -24.42
CA ILE A 475 -2.90 25.99 -24.82
C ILE A 475 -2.38 26.43 -26.21
N ILE A 476 -1.08 26.58 -26.36
CA ILE A 476 -0.42 26.95 -27.61
C ILE A 476 0.33 25.72 -28.10
N VAL A 477 -0.03 25.21 -29.28
CA VAL A 477 0.63 24.09 -29.93
C VAL A 477 1.40 24.59 -31.17
N SER A 478 2.70 24.37 -31.19
CA SER A 478 3.53 24.67 -32.37
C SER A 478 3.66 23.45 -33.27
N PHE A 479 3.54 23.70 -34.54
CA PHE A 479 3.84 22.75 -35.62
C PHE A 479 5.09 23.17 -36.40
N THR A 480 5.54 22.38 -37.33
CA THR A 480 6.71 22.71 -38.18
C THR A 480 6.54 24.02 -38.95
N ASN A 481 5.33 24.41 -39.26
CA ASN A 481 5.04 25.58 -40.12
C ASN A 481 3.86 26.45 -39.66
N ALA A 482 3.28 26.14 -38.54
CA ALA A 482 2.08 26.83 -38.03
C ALA A 482 2.04 26.81 -36.48
N THR A 483 1.15 27.62 -35.91
CA THR A 483 0.82 27.63 -34.47
C THR A 483 -0.70 27.58 -34.30
N LEU A 484 -1.16 26.68 -33.47
CA LEU A 484 -2.56 26.56 -33.07
C LEU A 484 -2.74 27.09 -31.62
N VAL A 485 -3.77 27.88 -31.42
CA VAL A 485 -4.11 28.41 -30.10
C VAL A 485 -5.47 27.85 -29.71
N LEU A 486 -5.52 27.19 -28.55
CA LEU A 486 -6.74 26.61 -27.99
C LEU A 486 -7.11 27.37 -26.71
N SER A 487 -8.38 27.72 -26.54
CA SER A 487 -8.90 28.27 -25.29
C SER A 487 -9.30 27.14 -24.35
N ILE A 488 -9.06 27.36 -23.05
CA ILE A 488 -9.46 26.43 -22.00
C ILE A 488 -10.74 26.99 -21.36
N GLY A 489 -11.84 26.25 -21.47
CA GLY A 489 -13.14 26.52 -20.88
C GLY A 489 -13.79 25.21 -20.45
N GLU A 490 -15.11 25.11 -20.51
CA GLU A 490 -15.82 23.82 -20.36
C GLU A 490 -15.39 22.84 -21.45
N THR A 491 -15.11 23.36 -22.66
CA THR A 491 -14.53 22.64 -23.80
C THR A 491 -13.25 23.34 -24.24
N VAL A 492 -12.38 22.59 -24.94
CA VAL A 492 -11.14 23.14 -25.54
C VAL A 492 -11.45 23.48 -26.98
N GLU A 493 -11.42 24.77 -27.32
CA GLU A 493 -11.80 25.28 -28.63
C GLU A 493 -10.70 26.11 -29.29
N GLU A 494 -10.63 26.08 -30.62
CA GLU A 494 -9.67 26.88 -31.38
C GLU A 494 -10.02 28.38 -31.34
N VAL A 495 -9.02 29.21 -31.10
CA VAL A 495 -9.16 30.68 -31.06
C VAL A 495 -8.29 31.31 -32.13
N THR A 496 -8.93 32.01 -33.04
CA THR A 496 -8.23 32.71 -34.12
C THR A 496 -7.87 34.16 -33.80
N ASP A 497 -8.59 34.80 -32.85
CA ASP A 497 -8.37 36.20 -32.43
C ASP A 497 -7.65 36.27 -31.04
N SER A 498 -6.55 35.55 -30.96
CA SER A 498 -5.73 35.50 -29.72
C SER A 498 -4.58 36.49 -29.71
N GLY A 499 -4.31 37.12 -30.87
CA GLY A 499 -3.13 37.97 -31.05
C GLY A 499 -1.85 37.22 -31.44
N PHE A 500 -1.82 35.88 -31.30
CA PHE A 500 -0.71 35.05 -31.73
C PHE A 500 -0.65 34.92 -33.26
N LEU A 501 0.56 34.80 -33.80
CA LEU A 501 0.77 34.57 -35.21
C LEU A 501 0.66 33.08 -35.54
N GLY A 502 -0.46 32.68 -36.20
CA GLY A 502 -0.77 31.28 -36.48
C GLY A 502 -0.05 30.71 -37.70
N THR A 503 0.50 31.58 -38.59
CA THR A 503 1.13 31.18 -39.86
C THR A 503 2.60 30.81 -39.79
N THR A 504 3.19 30.82 -38.58
CA THR A 504 4.60 30.51 -38.35
C THR A 504 4.73 29.60 -37.10
N PRO A 505 5.80 28.78 -37.02
CA PRO A 505 6.05 28.03 -35.80
C PRO A 505 6.39 28.96 -34.63
N THR A 506 5.97 28.57 -33.44
CA THR A 506 6.35 29.24 -32.17
C THR A 506 7.56 28.50 -31.58
N LEU A 507 8.61 29.25 -31.22
CA LEU A 507 9.81 28.73 -30.52
C LEU A 507 9.68 28.80 -29.03
N GLY A 508 8.87 29.75 -28.54
CA GLY A 508 8.57 29.88 -27.13
C GLY A 508 7.46 30.88 -26.89
N CYS A 509 6.73 30.67 -25.79
CA CYS A 509 5.65 31.58 -25.42
C CYS A 509 5.52 31.61 -23.88
N ALA A 510 5.25 32.78 -23.32
CA ALA A 510 5.08 32.96 -21.89
C ALA A 510 4.24 34.19 -21.56
N LEU A 511 3.72 34.24 -20.34
CA LEU A 511 3.20 35.47 -19.74
C LEU A 511 4.39 36.34 -19.30
N ILE A 512 4.41 37.58 -19.72
CA ILE A 512 5.43 38.57 -19.31
C ILE A 512 4.76 39.76 -18.60
N GLY A 513 5.41 40.24 -17.54
CA GLY A 513 4.78 41.19 -16.64
C GLY A 513 3.58 40.59 -15.92
N ASP A 514 2.52 41.38 -15.75
CA ASP A 514 1.34 40.95 -15.02
C ASP A 514 0.21 40.45 -15.94
N ASP A 515 0.14 40.97 -17.16
CA ASP A 515 -1.03 40.81 -18.05
C ASP A 515 -0.70 40.72 -19.57
N SER A 516 0.56 40.58 -19.93
CA SER A 516 1.00 40.61 -21.32
C SER A 516 1.52 39.26 -21.77
N LEU A 517 1.27 38.88 -23.03
CA LEU A 517 1.73 37.62 -23.60
C LEU A 517 2.88 37.85 -24.58
N LEU A 518 3.80 36.93 -24.62
CA LEU A 518 4.94 36.98 -25.52
C LEU A 518 4.96 35.73 -26.41
N GLN A 519 5.17 35.92 -27.70
CA GLN A 519 5.45 34.88 -28.69
C GLN A 519 6.81 35.13 -29.36
N VAL A 520 7.68 34.15 -29.28
CA VAL A 520 8.94 34.11 -30.01
C VAL A 520 8.79 33.18 -31.22
N TYR A 521 9.06 33.69 -32.40
CA TYR A 521 8.99 32.95 -33.66
C TYR A 521 10.29 33.18 -34.48
N PRO A 522 10.60 32.41 -35.50
CA PRO A 522 11.91 32.48 -36.17
C PRO A 522 12.31 33.87 -36.68
N SER A 523 11.33 34.69 -37.08
CA SER A 523 11.60 36.02 -37.66
C SER A 523 11.46 37.17 -36.66
N GLY A 524 11.12 36.92 -35.40
CA GLY A 524 11.01 37.98 -34.42
C GLY A 524 10.35 37.61 -33.09
N ILE A 525 10.04 38.65 -32.31
CA ILE A 525 9.34 38.56 -31.00
C ILE A 525 8.09 39.42 -31.12
N ARG A 526 6.95 38.83 -30.71
CA ARG A 526 5.65 39.48 -30.73
C ARG A 526 5.18 39.65 -29.27
N HIS A 527 5.03 40.90 -28.84
CA HIS A 527 4.56 41.26 -27.52
C HIS A 527 3.09 41.70 -27.63
N ILE A 528 2.19 40.94 -27.03
CA ILE A 528 0.75 41.09 -27.05
C ILE A 528 0.33 41.64 -25.68
N ARG A 529 -0.15 42.87 -25.63
CA ARG A 529 -0.60 43.50 -24.38
C ARG A 529 -2.07 43.22 -24.07
N ALA A 530 -2.49 43.40 -22.84
CA ALA A 530 -3.87 43.23 -22.40
C ALA A 530 -4.86 44.08 -23.21
N ASP A 531 -4.44 45.29 -23.65
CA ASP A 531 -5.22 46.18 -24.51
C ASP A 531 -5.31 45.73 -25.95
N ARG A 532 -4.79 44.51 -26.28
CA ARG A 532 -4.66 43.92 -27.63
C ARG A 532 -3.71 44.65 -28.56
N ARG A 533 -2.94 45.64 -28.09
CA ARG A 533 -1.86 46.22 -28.87
C ARG A 533 -0.70 45.24 -29.01
N ILE A 534 -0.15 45.19 -30.21
CA ILE A 534 0.93 44.28 -30.58
C ILE A 534 2.17 45.05 -30.91
N ASN A 535 3.25 44.80 -30.20
CA ASN A 535 4.57 45.33 -30.52
C ASN A 535 5.44 44.19 -31.09
N GLU A 536 6.12 44.43 -32.18
CA GLU A 536 6.99 43.43 -32.79
C GLU A 536 8.43 43.93 -32.87
N TRP A 537 9.34 43.06 -32.39
CA TRP A 537 10.75 43.16 -32.70
C TRP A 537 11.08 42.16 -33.82
N ARG A 538 11.85 42.57 -34.82
CA ARG A 538 12.19 41.73 -35.97
C ARG A 538 13.67 41.36 -35.93
N ALA A 539 13.95 40.09 -36.19
CA ALA A 539 15.32 39.58 -36.28
C ALA A 539 16.03 40.18 -37.52
N PRO A 540 17.37 40.37 -37.45
CA PRO A 540 18.15 40.82 -38.60
C PRO A 540 17.98 39.90 -39.79
N PRO A 541 17.95 40.44 -41.03
CA PRO A 541 17.83 39.63 -42.25
C PRO A 541 18.91 38.55 -42.31
N LYS A 542 18.52 37.31 -42.64
CA LYS A 542 19.39 36.11 -42.71
C LYS A 542 19.90 35.57 -41.35
N ARG A 543 19.47 36.11 -40.25
CA ARG A 543 19.80 35.58 -38.91
C ARG A 543 18.52 35.29 -38.12
N PRO A 544 17.81 34.22 -38.43
CA PRO A 544 16.61 33.84 -37.67
C PRO A 544 16.95 33.43 -36.25
N ILE A 545 15.95 33.54 -35.37
CA ILE A 545 16.02 33.06 -34.01
C ILE A 545 16.01 31.53 -34.01
N GLN A 546 16.95 30.90 -33.29
CA GLN A 546 17.07 29.46 -33.20
C GLN A 546 16.54 28.94 -31.86
N LYS A 547 16.90 29.61 -30.77
CA LYS A 547 16.49 29.22 -29.40
C LYS A 547 16.10 30.46 -28.61
N CYS A 548 15.26 30.23 -27.60
CA CYS A 548 14.88 31.28 -26.67
C CYS A 548 14.67 30.69 -25.28
N THR A 549 14.82 31.53 -24.27
CA THR A 549 14.39 31.31 -22.90
C THR A 549 13.81 32.57 -22.34
N MET A 550 12.79 32.45 -21.45
CA MET A 550 12.11 33.63 -20.93
C MET A 550 11.58 33.35 -19.53
N ASN A 551 11.46 34.40 -18.74
CA ASN A 551 10.75 34.43 -17.48
C ASN A 551 9.78 35.64 -17.47
N ARG A 552 9.20 35.98 -16.36
CA ARG A 552 8.20 37.07 -16.25
C ARG A 552 8.70 38.45 -16.67
N ARG A 553 10.01 38.72 -16.70
CA ARG A 553 10.59 40.03 -16.96
C ARG A 553 11.70 40.06 -18.01
N GLN A 554 12.30 38.92 -18.27
CA GLN A 554 13.50 38.80 -19.11
C GLN A 554 13.27 37.81 -20.25
N VAL A 555 13.84 38.15 -21.39
CA VAL A 555 13.83 37.30 -22.59
C VAL A 555 15.22 37.25 -23.17
N VAL A 556 15.72 36.06 -23.43
CA VAL A 556 17.00 35.84 -24.14
C VAL A 556 16.74 34.98 -25.36
N ILE A 557 17.26 35.43 -26.48
CA ILE A 557 17.21 34.71 -27.73
C ILE A 557 18.61 34.44 -28.25
N SER A 558 18.74 33.35 -28.98
CA SER A 558 19.94 33.04 -29.78
C SER A 558 19.62 33.14 -31.27
N LEU A 559 20.41 33.93 -31.98
CA LEU A 559 20.36 34.07 -33.43
C LEU A 559 21.29 33.04 -34.09
N THR A 560 21.05 32.77 -35.35
CA THR A 560 21.97 32.00 -36.19
C THR A 560 23.37 32.60 -36.19
N GLY A 561 24.40 31.79 -35.87
CA GLY A 561 25.75 32.27 -35.64
C GLY A 561 26.12 32.42 -34.17
N ALA A 562 25.30 31.83 -33.28
CA ALA A 562 25.51 31.80 -31.82
C ALA A 562 25.57 33.19 -31.13
N GLU A 563 24.93 34.19 -31.72
CA GLU A 563 24.78 35.51 -31.12
C GLU A 563 23.64 35.52 -30.14
N ILE A 564 23.91 35.94 -28.91
CA ILE A 564 22.90 36.08 -27.83
C ILE A 564 22.43 37.54 -27.78
N VAL A 565 21.13 37.75 -27.73
CA VAL A 565 20.47 39.05 -27.57
C VAL A 565 19.58 38.99 -26.32
N TYR A 566 19.70 39.99 -25.44
CA TYR A 566 18.99 40.09 -24.19
C TYR A 566 17.95 41.22 -24.22
N PHE A 567 16.78 40.92 -23.70
CA PHE A 567 15.67 41.87 -23.55
C PHE A 567 15.18 41.86 -22.10
N GLU A 568 14.77 43.02 -21.60
CA GLU A 568 14.14 43.18 -20.31
C GLU A 568 12.88 44.05 -20.39
N LEU A 569 11.90 43.74 -19.57
CA LEU A 569 10.67 44.52 -19.44
C LEU A 569 10.95 45.76 -18.59
N ASP A 570 10.73 46.97 -19.17
CA ASP A 570 10.88 48.21 -18.44
C ASP A 570 9.70 48.51 -17.48
N MET A 571 9.80 49.64 -16.74
CA MET A 571 8.76 50.09 -15.80
C MET A 571 7.42 50.44 -16.48
N ASN A 572 7.42 50.60 -17.81
CA ASN A 572 6.23 50.93 -18.62
C ASN A 572 5.64 49.67 -19.30
N ASN A 573 6.06 48.46 -18.87
CA ASN A 573 5.68 47.21 -19.51
C ASN A 573 6.01 47.17 -21.00
N GLN A 574 7.16 47.74 -21.39
CA GLN A 574 7.70 47.62 -22.77
C GLN A 574 8.94 46.76 -22.73
N LEU A 575 9.01 45.83 -23.72
CA LEU A 575 10.18 45.00 -23.91
C LEU A 575 11.28 45.82 -24.59
N ARG A 576 12.42 45.96 -23.94
CA ARG A 576 13.59 46.71 -24.46
C ARG A 576 14.75 45.78 -24.68
N GLU A 577 15.42 45.96 -25.80
CA GLU A 577 16.67 45.28 -26.13
C GLU A 577 17.83 45.97 -25.41
N TYR A 578 18.73 45.17 -24.82
CA TYR A 578 20.00 45.65 -24.31
C TYR A 578 20.97 45.91 -25.48
N SER A 579 21.79 46.90 -25.36
CA SER A 579 22.75 47.29 -26.39
C SER A 579 23.89 46.28 -26.58
N GLU A 580 24.17 45.51 -25.53
CA GLU A 580 25.23 44.53 -25.56
C GLU A 580 24.72 43.20 -26.11
N ARG A 581 25.44 42.70 -27.12
CA ARG A 581 25.22 41.37 -27.71
C ARG A 581 26.49 40.57 -27.59
N ARG A 582 26.38 39.28 -27.49
CA ARG A 582 27.53 38.39 -27.34
C ARG A 582 27.49 37.24 -28.31
N GLU A 583 28.58 37.07 -29.06
CA GLU A 583 28.85 35.89 -29.89
C GLU A 583 29.53 34.81 -29.02
N LEU A 584 29.02 33.56 -29.09
CA LEU A 584 29.62 32.40 -28.46
C LEU A 584 30.49 31.60 -29.43
N THR A 585 31.30 30.73 -28.88
CA THR A 585 32.31 29.97 -29.65
C THR A 585 31.73 28.82 -30.45
N SER A 586 30.51 28.40 -30.15
CA SER A 586 29.84 27.25 -30.77
C SER A 586 28.33 27.48 -30.79
N GLU A 587 27.62 26.71 -31.61
CA GLU A 587 26.16 26.82 -31.79
C GLU A 587 25.43 26.53 -30.45
N VAL A 588 24.39 27.34 -30.17
CA VAL A 588 23.54 27.22 -28.98
C VAL A 588 22.49 26.14 -29.23
N LEU A 589 22.55 25.06 -28.48
CA LEU A 589 21.60 23.96 -28.51
C LEU A 589 20.40 24.17 -27.62
N CYS A 590 20.64 24.71 -26.39
CA CYS A 590 19.59 24.94 -25.41
C CYS A 590 20.00 26.08 -24.47
N MET A 591 18.98 26.71 -23.85
CA MET A 591 19.15 27.80 -22.89
C MET A 591 18.11 27.68 -21.76
N SER A 592 18.44 28.16 -20.58
CA SER A 592 17.49 28.23 -19.47
C SER A 592 17.84 29.38 -18.52
N MET A 593 16.80 30.00 -17.96
CA MET A 593 16.87 30.97 -16.86
C MET A 593 15.98 30.49 -15.69
N SER A 594 16.29 30.90 -14.47
CA SER A 594 15.38 30.80 -13.34
C SER A 594 14.26 31.84 -13.42
N GLU A 595 13.16 31.60 -12.71
CA GLU A 595 12.19 32.66 -12.44
C GLU A 595 12.86 33.79 -11.63
N VAL A 596 12.27 34.99 -11.71
CA VAL A 596 12.73 36.15 -10.95
C VAL A 596 12.44 35.88 -9.46
N PRO A 597 13.44 35.91 -8.55
CA PRO A 597 13.22 35.71 -7.13
C PRO A 597 12.30 36.78 -6.54
N GLU A 598 11.55 36.42 -5.48
CA GLU A 598 10.68 37.39 -4.80
C GLU A 598 11.48 38.60 -4.26
N GLY A 599 11.04 39.80 -4.60
CA GLY A 599 11.70 41.05 -4.20
C GLY A 599 12.85 41.48 -5.10
N GLU A 600 13.25 40.71 -6.09
CA GLU A 600 14.24 41.06 -7.09
C GLU A 600 13.59 41.50 -8.42
N LEU A 601 14.35 42.24 -9.22
CA LEU A 601 13.87 42.76 -10.49
C LEU A 601 14.23 41.81 -11.65
N ARG A 602 15.17 40.89 -11.47
CA ARG A 602 15.71 40.00 -12.51
C ARG A 602 16.30 38.72 -11.97
N SER A 603 16.37 37.71 -12.81
CA SER A 603 17.21 36.53 -12.58
C SER A 603 18.66 36.87 -12.94
N ARG A 604 19.62 36.43 -12.14
CA ARG A 604 21.04 36.78 -12.29
C ARG A 604 21.78 35.94 -13.31
N PHE A 605 21.36 34.73 -13.57
CA PHE A 605 22.09 33.74 -14.37
C PHE A 605 21.31 33.26 -15.59
N LEU A 606 22.00 33.25 -16.71
CA LEU A 606 21.63 32.55 -17.92
C LEU A 606 22.52 31.30 -18.07
N THR A 607 21.90 30.17 -18.26
CA THR A 607 22.60 28.92 -18.56
C THR A 607 22.47 28.59 -20.05
N VAL A 608 23.58 28.31 -20.72
CA VAL A 608 23.65 28.05 -22.18
C VAL A 608 24.38 26.75 -22.42
N GLY A 609 23.75 25.85 -23.14
CA GLY A 609 24.32 24.58 -23.59
C GLY A 609 24.77 24.68 -25.06
N LEU A 610 26.01 24.33 -25.34
CA LEU A 610 26.65 24.47 -26.63
C LEU A 610 26.94 23.12 -27.30
N ALA A 611 27.08 23.15 -28.64
CA ALA A 611 27.42 21.96 -29.42
C ALA A 611 28.85 21.45 -29.20
N ASP A 612 29.74 22.27 -28.56
CA ASP A 612 31.07 21.85 -28.11
C ASP A 612 31.09 20.98 -26.84
N LYS A 613 29.91 20.49 -26.40
CA LYS A 613 29.70 19.72 -25.19
C LYS A 613 30.07 20.47 -23.91
N THR A 614 29.81 21.76 -23.89
CA THR A 614 29.97 22.57 -22.68
C THR A 614 28.65 23.22 -22.27
N VAL A 615 28.48 23.44 -20.97
CA VAL A 615 27.49 24.34 -20.42
C VAL A 615 28.20 25.57 -19.86
N ARG A 616 27.66 26.74 -20.12
CA ARG A 616 28.21 28.02 -19.64
C ARG A 616 27.16 28.77 -18.82
N ILE A 617 27.65 29.38 -17.75
CA ILE A 617 26.85 30.28 -16.92
C ILE A 617 27.26 31.70 -17.28
N ILE A 618 26.27 32.52 -17.65
CA ILE A 618 26.43 33.91 -18.12
C ILE A 618 25.67 34.82 -17.18
N SER A 619 26.29 35.95 -16.78
CA SER A 619 25.66 36.98 -15.95
C SER A 619 24.59 37.74 -16.71
N LEU A 620 23.46 38.04 -16.07
CA LEU A 620 22.44 38.98 -16.52
C LEU A 620 22.39 40.24 -15.65
N ASP A 621 23.33 40.42 -14.75
CA ASP A 621 23.43 41.65 -13.98
C ASP A 621 23.80 42.84 -14.85
N THR A 622 23.33 44.02 -14.48
CA THR A 622 23.55 45.27 -15.27
C THR A 622 25.01 45.72 -15.30
N SER A 623 25.79 45.34 -14.25
CA SER A 623 27.22 45.63 -14.18
C SER A 623 28.10 44.79 -15.15
N ASP A 624 27.67 43.52 -15.34
CA ASP A 624 28.43 42.52 -16.09
C ASP A 624 27.54 41.78 -17.10
N CYS A 625 26.66 42.52 -17.75
CA CYS A 625 25.66 41.93 -18.68
C CYS A 625 26.33 41.07 -19.77
N LEU A 626 25.85 39.85 -19.90
CA LEU A 626 26.35 38.82 -20.83
C LEU A 626 27.82 38.37 -20.58
N ALA A 627 28.41 38.68 -19.41
CA ALA A 627 29.76 38.21 -19.06
C ALA A 627 29.75 36.70 -18.69
N PRO A 628 30.73 35.88 -19.16
CA PRO A 628 30.82 34.48 -18.75
C PRO A 628 31.31 34.38 -17.33
N LEU A 629 30.63 33.63 -16.49
CA LEU A 629 31.02 33.37 -15.09
C LEU A 629 31.74 32.03 -14.95
N SER A 630 31.13 30.95 -15.37
CA SER A 630 31.69 29.62 -15.24
C SER A 630 31.39 28.75 -16.49
N MET A 631 32.17 27.68 -16.64
CA MET A 631 32.05 26.72 -17.74
C MET A 631 32.31 25.30 -17.22
N GLN A 632 31.48 24.37 -17.63
CA GLN A 632 31.66 22.94 -17.34
C GLN A 632 31.58 22.10 -18.60
N ALA A 633 32.50 21.15 -18.78
CA ALA A 633 32.46 20.16 -19.82
C ALA A 633 31.44 19.06 -19.51
N LEU A 634 30.77 18.57 -20.54
CA LEU A 634 29.74 17.54 -20.48
C LEU A 634 30.20 16.25 -21.19
N PRO A 635 29.70 15.07 -20.77
CA PRO A 635 30.03 13.81 -21.44
C PRO A 635 29.37 13.64 -22.81
N ALA A 636 28.29 14.37 -23.10
CA ALA A 636 27.56 14.38 -24.38
C ALA A 636 26.97 15.76 -24.65
N GLU A 637 26.47 15.98 -25.84
CA GLU A 637 25.80 17.24 -26.22
C GLU A 637 24.55 17.46 -25.35
N PRO A 638 24.33 18.70 -24.86
CA PRO A 638 23.13 19.05 -24.11
C PRO A 638 21.93 19.20 -25.05
N GLU A 639 20.82 18.52 -24.74
CA GLU A 639 19.55 18.65 -25.46
C GLU A 639 18.66 19.72 -24.83
N SER A 640 18.63 19.78 -23.50
CA SER A 640 17.82 20.71 -22.75
C SER A 640 18.45 21.10 -21.43
N LEU A 641 18.15 22.30 -20.96
CA LEU A 641 18.58 22.84 -19.68
C LEU A 641 17.38 23.29 -18.86
N MET A 642 17.47 23.17 -17.55
CA MET A 642 16.49 23.73 -16.64
C MET A 642 17.12 24.12 -15.32
N VAL A 643 17.00 25.39 -14.96
CA VAL A 643 17.36 25.94 -13.65
C VAL A 643 16.13 25.89 -12.76
N MET A 644 16.26 25.26 -11.60
CA MET A 644 15.21 25.12 -10.61
C MET A 644 15.73 25.51 -9.22
N GLU A 645 14.86 26.15 -8.46
CA GLU A 645 15.07 26.45 -7.06
C GLU A 645 14.36 25.40 -6.20
N THR A 646 15.09 24.80 -5.26
CA THR A 646 14.53 23.79 -4.37
C THR A 646 14.62 24.28 -2.92
N SER A 647 13.47 24.52 -2.30
CA SER A 647 13.40 24.82 -0.87
C SER A 647 13.41 23.54 -0.04
N SER A 648 14.25 23.45 0.97
CA SER A 648 14.25 22.40 1.97
C SER A 648 13.52 22.89 3.22
N GLU A 649 12.37 22.33 3.50
CA GLU A 649 11.60 22.64 4.71
C GLU A 649 12.31 22.21 6.01
N GLN A 650 13.29 21.32 5.92
CA GLN A 650 13.99 20.75 7.09
C GLN A 650 15.07 21.69 7.68
N THR A 651 15.57 22.66 6.93
CA THR A 651 16.67 23.55 7.35
C THR A 651 16.31 25.04 7.40
N GLY A 652 15.03 25.34 7.21
CA GLY A 652 14.45 26.66 7.42
C GLY A 652 15.31 27.83 7.03
N THR A 653 15.62 28.08 5.75
CA THR A 653 16.01 29.43 5.24
C THR A 653 16.93 29.49 4.01
N THR A 654 17.51 28.42 3.51
CA THR A 654 18.33 28.54 2.29
C THR A 654 17.74 27.70 1.15
N SER A 655 17.20 28.38 0.15
CA SER A 655 16.88 27.76 -1.12
C SER A 655 18.16 27.38 -1.86
N ILE A 656 18.20 26.18 -2.42
CA ILE A 656 19.33 25.70 -3.22
C ILE A 656 18.92 25.74 -4.68
N MET A 657 19.73 26.41 -5.51
CA MET A 657 19.53 26.44 -6.96
C MET A 657 20.24 25.25 -7.61
N HIS A 658 19.53 24.54 -8.46
CA HIS A 658 20.05 23.42 -9.22
C HIS A 658 19.93 23.65 -10.72
N LEU A 659 21.00 23.30 -11.45
CA LEU A 659 20.96 23.20 -12.88
C LEU A 659 20.79 21.73 -13.28
N ASN A 660 19.71 21.44 -13.99
CA ASN A 660 19.42 20.13 -14.58
C ASN A 660 19.76 20.18 -16.08
N ILE A 661 20.52 19.21 -16.55
CA ILE A 661 21.03 19.12 -17.92
C ILE A 661 20.58 17.80 -18.53
N GLY A 662 19.70 17.86 -19.51
CA GLY A 662 19.31 16.72 -20.33
C GLY A 662 20.31 16.53 -21.47
N LEU A 663 20.87 15.33 -21.58
CA LEU A 663 21.90 15.00 -22.58
C LEU A 663 21.31 14.15 -23.70
N GLN A 664 21.94 14.20 -24.87
CA GLN A 664 21.53 13.42 -26.05
C GLN A 664 21.72 11.90 -25.86
N ASN A 665 22.62 11.49 -24.97
CA ASN A 665 22.86 10.08 -24.67
C ASN A 665 21.84 9.46 -23.67
N GLY A 666 20.77 10.19 -23.33
CA GLY A 666 19.74 9.71 -22.40
C GLY A 666 20.04 9.89 -20.94
N CYS A 667 21.10 10.60 -20.61
CA CYS A 667 21.47 10.91 -19.22
C CYS A 667 20.89 12.26 -18.78
N LEU A 668 20.46 12.34 -17.52
CA LEU A 668 20.19 13.57 -16.79
C LEU A 668 21.35 13.85 -15.85
N LEU A 669 22.00 15.00 -16.02
CA LEU A 669 23.01 15.50 -15.10
C LEU A 669 22.40 16.64 -14.28
N ARG A 670 22.60 16.59 -12.97
CA ARG A 670 22.18 17.62 -12.04
C ARG A 670 23.39 18.18 -11.32
N ALA A 671 23.53 19.49 -11.32
CA ALA A 671 24.57 20.23 -10.61
C ALA A 671 23.93 21.24 -9.66
N THR A 672 24.60 21.54 -8.57
CA THR A 672 24.24 22.67 -7.69
C THR A 672 24.88 23.94 -8.24
N LEU A 673 24.07 24.98 -8.43
CA LEU A 673 24.50 26.29 -8.89
C LEU A 673 24.64 27.22 -7.70
N ASP A 674 25.84 27.74 -7.47
CA ASP A 674 26.08 28.74 -6.43
C ASP A 674 25.39 30.06 -6.81
N GLN A 675 24.54 30.57 -5.92
CA GLN A 675 23.74 31.79 -6.16
C GLN A 675 24.55 33.09 -6.16
N VAL A 676 25.81 33.04 -5.69
CA VAL A 676 26.69 34.21 -5.63
C VAL A 676 27.71 34.21 -6.76
N THR A 677 28.44 33.10 -6.93
CA THR A 677 29.53 33.01 -7.89
C THR A 677 29.14 32.50 -9.27
N GLY A 678 28.01 31.77 -9.35
CA GLY A 678 27.61 31.08 -10.59
C GLY A 678 28.40 29.78 -10.84
N ASP A 679 29.18 29.28 -9.87
CA ASP A 679 29.94 28.03 -10.01
C ASP A 679 29.03 26.79 -9.89
N LEU A 680 29.42 25.73 -10.61
CA LEU A 680 28.71 24.45 -10.59
C LEU A 680 29.44 23.43 -9.72
N SER A 681 28.71 22.75 -8.83
CA SER A 681 29.25 21.75 -7.90
C SER A 681 28.26 20.56 -7.75
N ASP A 682 28.65 19.51 -7.02
CA ASP A 682 27.84 18.32 -6.69
C ASP A 682 27.13 17.69 -7.90
N ASN A 683 27.92 17.31 -8.90
CA ASN A 683 27.42 16.71 -10.13
C ASN A 683 26.87 15.29 -9.89
N ARG A 684 25.61 15.07 -10.22
CA ARG A 684 24.93 13.77 -10.12
C ARG A 684 24.34 13.37 -11.46
N THR A 685 24.70 12.19 -11.93
CA THR A 685 24.22 11.67 -13.21
C THR A 685 23.21 10.55 -13.00
N ARG A 686 22.12 10.55 -13.79
CA ARG A 686 21.10 9.50 -13.85
C ARG A 686 20.81 9.16 -15.30
N TYR A 687 20.74 7.87 -15.61
CA TYR A 687 20.30 7.41 -16.93
C TYR A 687 18.78 7.27 -16.95
N LEU A 688 18.10 7.96 -17.86
CA LEU A 688 16.63 7.98 -17.93
C LEU A 688 16.07 7.15 -19.10
N GLY A 689 16.87 6.88 -20.11
CA GLY A 689 16.41 6.13 -21.28
C GLY A 689 17.35 6.26 -22.47
N THR A 690 16.96 5.71 -23.62
CA THR A 690 17.78 5.67 -24.83
C THR A 690 17.61 6.88 -25.75
N ARG A 691 16.54 7.69 -25.53
CA ARG A 691 16.29 8.91 -26.30
C ARG A 691 16.90 10.13 -25.60
N PRO A 692 17.20 11.23 -26.36
CA PRO A 692 17.62 12.50 -25.77
C PRO A 692 16.65 12.97 -24.68
N VAL A 693 17.21 13.55 -23.61
CA VAL A 693 16.41 13.99 -22.48
C VAL A 693 15.96 15.43 -22.66
N LYS A 694 14.65 15.64 -22.79
CA LYS A 694 14.01 16.96 -22.81
C LYS A 694 13.42 17.26 -21.43
N LEU A 695 13.64 18.46 -20.92
CA LEU A 695 13.26 18.90 -19.58
C LEU A 695 12.19 19.97 -19.65
N PHE A 696 11.17 19.83 -18.78
CA PHE A 696 10.04 20.75 -18.71
C PHE A 696 9.74 21.07 -17.24
N ARG A 697 9.33 22.31 -16.98
CA ARG A 697 8.86 22.76 -15.67
C ARG A 697 7.38 22.48 -15.55
N VAL A 698 6.99 21.76 -14.47
CA VAL A 698 5.59 21.48 -14.13
C VAL A 698 5.32 21.81 -12.68
N LEU A 699 4.06 22.02 -12.33
CA LEU A 699 3.63 22.23 -10.95
C LEU A 699 3.03 20.94 -10.41
N ILE A 700 3.48 20.51 -9.24
CA ILE A 700 2.96 19.35 -8.50
C ILE A 700 2.80 19.77 -7.03
N GLN A 701 1.58 19.68 -6.50
CA GLN A 701 1.24 20.17 -5.17
C GLN A 701 1.64 21.65 -4.98
N ARG A 702 1.36 22.47 -6.00
CA ARG A 702 1.71 23.91 -6.06
C ARG A 702 3.21 24.21 -5.95
N ARG A 703 4.08 23.21 -6.15
CA ARG A 703 5.54 23.34 -6.14
C ARG A 703 6.11 23.03 -7.51
N GLU A 704 7.22 23.65 -7.83
CA GLU A 704 7.95 23.33 -9.06
C GLU A 704 8.51 21.92 -9.01
N ALA A 705 8.29 21.19 -10.09
CA ALA A 705 8.83 19.87 -10.34
C ALA A 705 9.44 19.80 -11.75
N LEU A 706 10.42 18.92 -11.92
CA LEU A 706 11.07 18.67 -13.19
C LEU A 706 10.41 17.49 -13.89
N PHE A 707 9.89 17.71 -15.06
CA PHE A 707 9.38 16.68 -15.95
C PHE A 707 10.40 16.40 -17.05
N ALA A 708 10.88 15.16 -17.14
CA ALA A 708 11.90 14.76 -18.10
C ALA A 708 11.34 13.71 -19.06
N CYS A 709 11.38 14.01 -20.38
CA CYS A 709 10.98 13.08 -21.44
C CYS A 709 12.21 12.44 -22.05
N SER A 710 12.24 11.11 -22.11
CA SER A 710 13.21 10.29 -22.82
C SER A 710 12.48 9.12 -23.51
N SER A 711 12.99 7.90 -23.46
CA SER A 711 12.23 6.71 -23.86
C SER A 711 11.02 6.46 -22.96
N ARG A 712 11.07 6.94 -21.71
CA ARG A 712 9.97 7.05 -20.76
C ARG A 712 9.94 8.47 -20.20
N ALA A 713 8.78 8.92 -19.75
CA ALA A 713 8.66 10.16 -19.00
C ALA A 713 9.01 9.93 -17.53
N TRP A 714 9.71 10.89 -16.93
CA TRP A 714 10.14 10.87 -15.54
C TRP A 714 9.73 12.15 -14.85
N LEU A 715 9.41 12.04 -13.55
CA LEU A 715 9.10 13.18 -12.69
C LEU A 715 10.10 13.24 -11.54
N PHE A 716 10.74 14.40 -11.38
CA PHE A 716 11.55 14.74 -10.22
C PHE A 716 10.79 15.75 -9.38
N TYR A 717 10.42 15.37 -8.17
CA TYR A 717 9.55 16.14 -7.29
C TYR A 717 9.92 15.94 -5.82
N ASN A 718 9.50 16.88 -4.97
CA ASN A 718 9.63 16.76 -3.52
C ASN A 718 8.32 16.21 -2.94
N TYR A 719 8.43 15.13 -2.19
CA TYR A 719 7.32 14.54 -1.46
C TYR A 719 7.75 14.21 -0.04
N GLN A 720 7.04 14.74 0.95
CA GLN A 720 7.34 14.58 2.38
C GLN A 720 8.80 14.94 2.76
N GLY A 721 9.32 16.03 2.20
CA GLY A 721 10.68 16.50 2.46
C GLY A 721 11.78 15.68 1.81
N ARG A 722 11.45 14.70 0.95
CA ARG A 722 12.41 13.90 0.18
C ARG A 722 12.22 14.10 -1.32
N PHE A 723 13.35 14.13 -2.04
CA PHE A 723 13.32 14.20 -3.49
C PHE A 723 13.19 12.81 -4.11
N HIS A 724 12.21 12.68 -4.98
CA HIS A 724 11.92 11.47 -5.73
C HIS A 724 12.15 11.70 -7.23
N LEU A 725 12.80 10.76 -7.88
CA LEU A 725 12.87 10.68 -9.34
C LEU A 725 12.18 9.38 -9.74
N THR A 726 10.96 9.48 -10.24
CA THR A 726 10.12 8.31 -10.52
C THR A 726 9.64 8.35 -11.96
N PRO A 727 9.71 7.23 -12.72
CA PRO A 727 9.14 7.18 -14.05
C PRO A 727 7.61 7.26 -14.00
N LEU A 728 6.99 7.64 -15.10
CA LEU A 728 5.55 7.51 -15.29
C LEU A 728 5.25 6.15 -15.92
N SER A 729 4.20 5.51 -15.46
CA SER A 729 3.68 4.28 -16.08
C SER A 729 2.78 4.66 -17.26
N TYR A 730 3.39 5.24 -18.28
CA TYR A 730 2.70 5.80 -19.44
C TYR A 730 3.56 5.67 -20.71
N SER A 731 2.94 5.83 -21.88
CA SER A 731 3.64 5.85 -23.18
C SER A 731 4.66 6.99 -23.24
N ALA A 732 5.61 6.91 -24.18
CA ALA A 732 6.61 7.94 -24.36
C ALA A 732 5.96 9.28 -24.76
N LEU A 733 6.41 10.35 -24.12
CA LEU A 733 5.97 11.73 -24.36
C LEU A 733 7.11 12.52 -24.98
N GLU A 734 6.79 13.48 -25.86
CA GLU A 734 7.77 14.26 -26.60
C GLU A 734 7.93 15.69 -26.10
N HIS A 735 6.84 16.29 -25.62
CA HIS A 735 6.82 17.62 -25.04
C HIS A 735 5.76 17.71 -23.96
N ALA A 736 5.96 18.57 -22.98
CA ALA A 736 5.01 18.74 -21.88
C ALA A 736 5.02 20.18 -21.33
N ALA A 737 3.89 20.60 -20.77
CA ALA A 737 3.75 21.85 -20.03
C ALA A 737 2.79 21.65 -18.84
N SER A 738 2.89 22.52 -17.85
CA SER A 738 1.95 22.54 -16.72
C SER A 738 0.55 22.89 -17.21
N PHE A 739 -0.50 22.33 -16.60
CA PHE A 739 -1.89 22.57 -16.96
C PHE A 739 -2.74 22.78 -15.72
N SER A 740 -3.69 23.72 -15.78
CA SER A 740 -4.69 23.90 -14.74
C SER A 740 -6.00 24.44 -15.32
N SER A 741 -7.12 23.86 -14.89
CA SER A 741 -8.49 24.27 -15.24
C SER A 741 -9.44 24.01 -14.06
N GLU A 742 -10.69 24.43 -14.17
CA GLU A 742 -11.72 24.13 -13.16
C GLU A 742 -11.93 22.62 -12.96
N GLN A 743 -11.83 21.82 -14.03
CA GLN A 743 -12.01 20.37 -14.00
C GLN A 743 -10.74 19.64 -13.56
N CYS A 744 -9.56 20.21 -13.76
CA CYS A 744 -8.27 19.65 -13.40
C CYS A 744 -7.40 20.76 -12.77
N SER A 745 -7.41 20.87 -11.45
CA SER A 745 -6.69 21.94 -10.73
C SER A 745 -5.17 21.87 -10.94
N GLU A 746 -4.62 20.68 -11.08
CA GLU A 746 -3.22 20.41 -11.39
C GLU A 746 -3.10 19.25 -12.37
N GLY A 747 -2.55 19.53 -13.55
CA GLY A 747 -2.34 18.55 -14.59
C GLY A 747 -1.10 18.87 -15.43
N ILE A 748 -0.87 18.03 -16.40
CA ILE A 748 0.20 18.16 -17.40
C ILE A 748 -0.44 18.01 -18.77
N VAL A 749 -0.26 18.99 -19.63
CA VAL A 749 -0.57 18.83 -21.05
C VAL A 749 0.69 18.33 -21.77
N ALA A 750 0.55 17.29 -22.57
CA ALA A 750 1.67 16.66 -23.25
C ALA A 750 1.35 16.28 -24.70
N ILE A 751 2.40 16.18 -25.51
CA ILE A 751 2.34 15.69 -26.87
C ILE A 751 2.90 14.27 -26.91
N SER A 752 2.16 13.36 -27.51
CA SER A 752 2.58 12.01 -27.85
C SER A 752 2.23 11.74 -29.30
N GLU A 753 3.24 11.64 -30.16
CA GLU A 753 3.07 11.55 -31.63
C GLU A 753 2.20 12.71 -32.16
N ASN A 754 1.02 12.42 -32.70
CA ASN A 754 0.08 13.41 -33.25
C ASN A 754 -1.08 13.72 -32.28
N THR A 755 -0.96 13.35 -31.00
CA THR A 755 -2.03 13.56 -30.04
C THR A 755 -1.63 14.56 -28.96
N LEU A 756 -2.57 15.42 -28.59
CA LEU A 756 -2.53 16.25 -27.40
C LEU A 756 -3.22 15.51 -26.25
N ARG A 757 -2.56 15.40 -25.13
CA ARG A 757 -3.07 14.68 -23.97
C ARG A 757 -3.04 15.55 -22.73
N ILE A 758 -4.09 15.49 -21.94
CA ILE A 758 -4.16 16.12 -20.62
C ILE A 758 -4.10 15.02 -19.58
N LEU A 759 -3.09 15.07 -18.73
CA LEU A 759 -2.73 14.04 -17.76
C LEU A 759 -2.83 14.60 -16.35
N ALA A 760 -3.36 13.82 -15.42
CA ALA A 760 -3.35 14.11 -14.00
C ALA A 760 -2.59 13.00 -13.23
N LEU A 761 -1.95 13.37 -12.12
CA LEU A 761 -1.23 12.47 -11.24
C LEU A 761 -1.99 12.35 -9.92
N GLU A 762 -2.51 11.17 -9.62
CA GLU A 762 -3.38 10.98 -8.46
C GLU A 762 -2.62 10.58 -7.20
N LYS A 763 -1.60 9.72 -7.33
CA LYS A 763 -0.86 9.15 -6.19
C LYS A 763 0.62 9.46 -6.31
N LEU A 764 1.14 10.30 -5.41
CA LEU A 764 2.55 10.60 -5.32
C LEU A 764 3.26 9.73 -4.26
N GLY A 765 4.59 9.60 -4.35
CA GLY A 765 5.39 8.86 -3.38
C GLY A 765 5.36 7.34 -3.54
N VAL A 766 4.62 6.80 -4.52
CA VAL A 766 4.57 5.35 -4.84
C VAL A 766 5.56 5.02 -5.95
N LEU A 767 6.23 3.87 -5.83
CA LEU A 767 7.16 3.39 -6.86
C LEU A 767 6.48 2.49 -7.91
N PHE A 768 5.38 1.86 -7.54
CA PHE A 768 4.60 0.98 -8.41
C PHE A 768 3.14 1.37 -8.43
N ASN A 769 2.56 1.46 -9.60
CA ASN A 769 1.12 1.39 -9.76
C ASN A 769 0.68 -0.07 -9.82
N GLN A 770 -0.57 -0.35 -9.54
CA GLN A 770 -1.08 -1.71 -9.55
C GLN A 770 -2.43 -1.83 -10.24
N VAL A 771 -2.58 -2.92 -11.00
CA VAL A 771 -3.85 -3.38 -11.54
C VAL A 771 -4.25 -4.64 -10.79
N VAL A 772 -5.51 -4.72 -10.34
CA VAL A 772 -6.00 -5.80 -9.49
C VAL A 772 -7.01 -6.65 -10.26
N HIS A 773 -6.76 -7.96 -10.32
CA HIS A 773 -7.66 -8.96 -10.91
C HIS A 773 -8.12 -9.92 -9.82
N LYS A 774 -9.44 -10.12 -9.68
CA LYS A 774 -10.02 -11.01 -8.67
C LYS A 774 -9.79 -12.47 -9.02
N LEU A 775 -9.43 -13.26 -8.01
CA LEU A 775 -9.38 -14.72 -8.05
C LEU A 775 -10.52 -15.30 -7.19
N LYS A 776 -10.69 -16.61 -7.23
CA LYS A 776 -11.82 -17.26 -6.55
C LYS A 776 -11.43 -17.90 -5.22
N TYR A 777 -10.32 -18.64 -5.22
CA TYR A 777 -9.75 -19.29 -4.05
C TYR A 777 -8.34 -18.78 -3.78
N THR A 778 -7.75 -19.16 -2.67
CA THR A 778 -6.37 -18.78 -2.34
C THR A 778 -5.41 -19.31 -3.39
N PRO A 779 -4.67 -18.46 -4.12
CA PRO A 779 -3.68 -18.90 -5.08
C PRO A 779 -2.48 -19.54 -4.39
N ARG A 780 -1.92 -20.60 -4.97
CA ARG A 780 -0.78 -21.34 -4.39
C ARG A 780 0.48 -21.21 -5.22
N ARG A 781 0.36 -21.45 -6.51
CA ARG A 781 1.47 -21.43 -7.46
C ARG A 781 1.01 -20.90 -8.80
N LEU A 782 1.97 -20.43 -9.59
CA LEU A 782 1.77 -20.02 -10.96
C LEU A 782 2.92 -20.53 -11.84
N VAL A 783 2.61 -20.78 -13.09
CA VAL A 783 3.59 -21.02 -14.16
C VAL A 783 3.20 -20.21 -15.39
N VAL A 784 4.19 -19.83 -16.18
CA VAL A 784 3.99 -19.02 -17.40
C VAL A 784 4.33 -19.86 -18.61
N HIS A 785 3.44 -19.93 -19.58
CA HIS A 785 3.68 -20.61 -20.85
C HIS A 785 4.64 -19.80 -21.73
N PRO A 786 5.82 -20.31 -22.10
CA PRO A 786 6.87 -19.52 -22.75
C PRO A 786 6.46 -18.89 -24.08
N ALA A 787 5.65 -19.58 -24.89
CA ALA A 787 5.28 -19.10 -26.22
C ALA A 787 4.13 -18.09 -26.22
N SER A 788 3.06 -18.32 -25.45
CA SER A 788 1.91 -17.42 -25.39
C SER A 788 1.99 -16.37 -24.29
N GLN A 789 2.95 -16.53 -23.37
CA GLN A 789 3.07 -15.72 -22.15
C GLN A 789 1.81 -15.76 -21.24
N ASN A 790 0.86 -16.65 -21.50
CA ASN A 790 -0.29 -16.86 -20.66
C ASN A 790 0.10 -17.52 -19.34
N MET A 791 -0.65 -17.20 -18.29
CA MET A 791 -0.37 -17.61 -16.93
C MET A 791 -1.35 -18.70 -16.49
N ILE A 792 -0.82 -19.77 -15.90
CA ILE A 792 -1.61 -20.85 -15.29
C ILE A 792 -1.44 -20.75 -13.79
N ILE A 793 -2.56 -20.61 -13.09
CA ILE A 793 -2.61 -20.46 -11.63
C ILE A 793 -3.41 -21.62 -11.05
N ILE A 794 -2.90 -22.21 -9.96
CA ILE A 794 -3.67 -23.10 -9.10
C ILE A 794 -4.15 -22.35 -7.87
N GLU A 795 -5.43 -22.49 -7.59
CA GLU A 795 -6.13 -21.88 -6.47
C GLU A 795 -6.69 -22.98 -5.59
N THR A 796 -6.56 -22.88 -4.25
CA THR A 796 -7.06 -23.93 -3.35
C THR A 796 -7.36 -23.41 -1.95
N ASP A 797 -8.51 -23.80 -1.38
CA ASP A 797 -8.95 -23.48 -0.04
C ASP A 797 -9.32 -24.73 0.77
N HIS A 798 -8.94 -24.70 2.05
CA HIS A 798 -9.28 -25.76 3.02
C HIS A 798 -10.65 -25.51 3.65
N ALA A 799 -11.36 -26.59 3.97
CA ALA A 799 -12.70 -26.57 4.55
C ALA A 799 -13.66 -25.66 3.75
N ALA A 800 -13.63 -25.80 2.44
CA ALA A 800 -14.39 -25.03 1.47
C ALA A 800 -15.13 -25.93 0.49
N PHE A 801 -16.29 -25.46 0.02
CA PHE A 801 -17.08 -26.12 -1.03
C PHE A 801 -16.60 -25.69 -2.42
N THR A 802 -16.62 -26.61 -3.35
CA THR A 802 -16.59 -26.28 -4.78
C THR A 802 -17.92 -25.65 -5.20
N GLU A 803 -17.99 -24.95 -6.34
CA GLU A 803 -19.25 -24.39 -6.83
C GLU A 803 -20.31 -25.45 -7.08
N LYS A 804 -19.86 -26.58 -7.58
CA LYS A 804 -20.75 -27.77 -7.75
C LYS A 804 -21.23 -28.29 -6.40
N GLY A 805 -20.35 -28.31 -5.39
CA GLY A 805 -20.68 -28.69 -4.03
C GLY A 805 -21.71 -27.75 -3.39
N LYS A 806 -21.53 -26.43 -3.54
CA LYS A 806 -22.49 -25.43 -3.05
C LYS A 806 -23.87 -25.60 -3.68
N ARG A 807 -23.91 -25.75 -5.02
CA ARG A 807 -25.19 -25.95 -5.74
C ARG A 807 -25.89 -27.24 -5.29
N ARG A 808 -25.12 -28.34 -5.19
CA ARG A 808 -25.67 -29.60 -4.70
C ARG A 808 -26.25 -29.48 -3.30
N ARG A 809 -25.53 -28.83 -2.37
CA ARG A 809 -25.97 -28.64 -1.00
C ARG A 809 -27.24 -27.77 -0.92
N ARG A 810 -27.31 -26.69 -1.69
CA ARG A 810 -28.53 -25.86 -1.79
C ARG A 810 -29.71 -26.65 -2.32
N GLU A 811 -29.51 -27.50 -3.33
CA GLU A 811 -30.57 -28.36 -3.89
C GLU A 811 -31.05 -29.39 -2.88
N GLU A 812 -30.13 -30.05 -2.15
CA GLU A 812 -30.48 -30.98 -1.07
C GLU A 812 -31.32 -30.28 0.01
N MET A 813 -30.89 -29.12 0.49
CA MET A 813 -31.62 -28.36 1.49
C MET A 813 -32.99 -27.86 1.00
N ALA A 814 -33.07 -27.41 -0.26
CA ALA A 814 -34.30 -26.98 -0.88
C ALA A 814 -35.30 -28.14 -1.00
N ASN A 815 -34.82 -29.34 -1.31
CA ASN A 815 -35.67 -30.54 -1.36
C ASN A 815 -36.12 -31.00 0.02
N ASP A 816 -35.23 -30.95 1.02
CA ASP A 816 -35.54 -31.26 2.42
C ASP A 816 -36.64 -30.34 2.95
N LEU A 817 -36.58 -29.02 2.66
CA LEU A 817 -37.62 -28.06 3.03
C LEU A 817 -38.98 -28.41 2.43
N ILE A 818 -39.03 -28.80 1.16
CA ILE A 818 -40.26 -29.20 0.48
C ILE A 818 -40.82 -30.50 1.05
N GLU A 819 -39.95 -31.48 1.40
CA GLU A 819 -40.36 -32.75 1.99
C GLU A 819 -40.88 -32.62 3.43
N MET A 820 -40.36 -31.66 4.21
CA MET A 820 -40.80 -31.40 5.59
C MET A 820 -42.20 -30.76 5.67
N ALA A 821 -42.66 -30.08 4.62
CA ALA A 821 -43.95 -29.41 4.60
C ALA A 821 -45.12 -30.40 4.52
N LYS A 822 -46.03 -30.32 5.51
CA LYS A 822 -47.14 -31.26 5.69
C LYS A 822 -48.41 -30.79 5.01
N ASP A 823 -48.72 -29.49 5.10
CA ASP A 823 -49.93 -28.90 4.58
C ASP A 823 -49.74 -28.17 3.24
N GLN A 824 -50.86 -27.81 2.58
CA GLN A 824 -50.81 -27.19 1.24
C GLN A 824 -50.30 -25.74 1.29
N GLU A 825 -50.55 -25.02 2.38
CA GLU A 825 -50.04 -23.68 2.63
C GLU A 825 -48.55 -23.72 2.99
N GLU A 826 -48.10 -24.66 3.85
CA GLU A 826 -46.73 -24.92 4.15
C GLU A 826 -45.90 -25.29 2.90
N LYS A 827 -46.49 -26.10 1.98
CA LYS A 827 -45.83 -26.47 0.71
C LYS A 827 -45.59 -25.29 -0.20
N ALA A 828 -46.57 -24.37 -0.31
CA ALA A 828 -46.43 -23.17 -1.11
C ALA A 828 -45.32 -22.27 -0.55
N LEU A 829 -45.25 -22.07 0.77
CA LEU A 829 -44.20 -21.33 1.44
C LEU A 829 -42.85 -22.01 1.31
N ALA A 830 -42.81 -23.35 1.48
CA ALA A 830 -41.59 -24.14 1.32
C ALA A 830 -41.03 -24.09 -0.11
N GLU A 831 -41.90 -24.08 -1.13
CA GLU A 831 -41.49 -23.90 -2.54
C GLU A 831 -40.90 -22.50 -2.80
N GLU A 832 -41.48 -21.46 -2.24
CA GLU A 832 -40.97 -20.09 -2.35
C GLU A 832 -39.60 -19.96 -1.64
N MET A 833 -39.47 -20.50 -0.42
CA MET A 833 -38.21 -20.54 0.30
C MET A 833 -37.17 -21.38 -0.42
N ALA A 834 -37.52 -22.53 -0.97
CA ALA A 834 -36.63 -23.38 -1.75
C ALA A 834 -36.14 -22.68 -3.04
N HIS A 835 -37.03 -21.94 -3.70
CA HIS A 835 -36.67 -21.14 -4.86
C HIS A 835 -35.69 -20.01 -4.48
N SER A 836 -35.92 -19.32 -3.38
CA SER A 836 -35.02 -18.30 -2.83
C SER A 836 -33.66 -18.91 -2.49
N LEU A 837 -33.62 -20.05 -1.81
CA LEU A 837 -32.38 -20.74 -1.43
C LEU A 837 -31.55 -21.20 -2.63
N ARG A 838 -32.19 -21.71 -3.69
CA ARG A 838 -31.52 -22.11 -4.94
C ARG A 838 -30.84 -20.94 -5.64
N ASN A 839 -31.44 -19.75 -5.57
CA ASN A 839 -30.97 -18.54 -6.25
C ASN A 839 -30.14 -17.61 -5.35
N TYR A 840 -29.99 -17.93 -4.07
CA TYR A 840 -29.22 -17.09 -3.13
C TYR A 840 -27.71 -17.25 -3.40
N GLU A 841 -27.09 -16.16 -3.88
CA GLU A 841 -25.64 -16.10 -4.08
C GLU A 841 -25.08 -14.90 -3.27
N PRO A 842 -24.68 -15.12 -2.01
CA PRO A 842 -24.04 -14.07 -1.23
C PRO A 842 -22.71 -13.66 -1.85
N ASP A 843 -22.34 -12.38 -1.74
CA ASP A 843 -21.02 -11.92 -2.15
C ASP A 843 -19.95 -12.47 -1.18
N GLU A 844 -19.33 -13.58 -1.58
CA GLU A 844 -18.28 -14.23 -0.79
C GLU A 844 -17.05 -13.34 -0.58
N SER A 845 -16.84 -12.32 -1.40
CA SER A 845 -15.74 -11.38 -1.19
C SER A 845 -15.96 -10.49 0.05
N ILE A 846 -17.22 -10.31 0.46
CA ILE A 846 -17.61 -9.55 1.66
C ILE A 846 -17.76 -10.49 2.84
N TYR A 847 -18.59 -11.53 2.70
CA TYR A 847 -18.99 -12.39 3.82
C TYR A 847 -18.08 -13.60 4.02
N GLY A 848 -17.19 -13.91 3.08
CA GLY A 848 -16.42 -15.15 3.09
C GLY A 848 -17.19 -16.36 2.52
N SER A 849 -16.46 -17.43 2.28
CA SER A 849 -17.07 -18.69 1.78
C SER A 849 -17.72 -19.49 2.91
N ALA A 850 -18.80 -20.22 2.56
CA ALA A 850 -19.37 -21.23 3.45
C ALA A 850 -18.32 -22.26 3.86
N ARG A 851 -18.40 -22.72 5.13
CA ARG A 851 -17.42 -23.65 5.71
C ARG A 851 -17.87 -25.10 5.50
N ALA A 852 -17.01 -25.90 4.89
CA ALA A 852 -17.18 -27.33 4.77
C ALA A 852 -16.48 -28.08 5.92
N GLN A 853 -16.75 -29.39 6.06
CA GLN A 853 -16.08 -30.25 7.04
C GLN A 853 -14.56 -30.32 6.79
N ALA A 854 -13.82 -30.72 7.82
CA ALA A 854 -12.39 -31.00 7.70
C ALA A 854 -12.13 -32.07 6.62
N GLY A 855 -11.07 -31.90 5.84
CA GLY A 855 -10.75 -32.78 4.74
C GLY A 855 -11.43 -32.45 3.40
N LYS A 856 -12.44 -31.57 3.38
CA LYS A 856 -12.98 -31.03 2.15
C LYS A 856 -12.14 -29.84 1.67
N TRP A 857 -11.84 -29.85 0.38
CA TRP A 857 -11.05 -28.83 -0.29
C TRP A 857 -11.75 -28.39 -1.56
N ALA A 858 -11.66 -27.10 -1.87
CA ALA A 858 -12.06 -26.55 -3.14
C ALA A 858 -10.82 -26.08 -3.90
N SER A 859 -10.62 -26.58 -5.12
CA SER A 859 -9.45 -26.23 -5.92
C SER A 859 -9.82 -25.97 -7.37
N ALA A 860 -9.09 -25.08 -8.02
CA ALA A 860 -9.25 -24.76 -9.43
C ALA A 860 -7.90 -24.54 -10.11
N VAL A 861 -7.84 -24.90 -11.39
CA VAL A 861 -6.74 -24.59 -12.32
C VAL A 861 -7.27 -23.55 -13.29
N ARG A 862 -6.64 -22.37 -13.33
CA ARG A 862 -7.07 -21.24 -14.15
C ARG A 862 -5.98 -20.85 -15.15
N LEU A 863 -6.37 -20.67 -16.40
CA LEU A 863 -5.54 -20.09 -17.46
C LEU A 863 -6.03 -18.66 -17.73
N LEU A 864 -5.15 -17.69 -17.65
CA LEU A 864 -5.48 -16.27 -17.85
C LEU A 864 -4.43 -15.53 -18.68
N VAL A 865 -4.88 -14.40 -19.27
CA VAL A 865 -4.02 -13.45 -19.98
C VAL A 865 -3.49 -12.44 -18.98
N PRO A 866 -2.16 -12.34 -18.76
CA PRO A 866 -1.60 -11.46 -17.72
C PRO A 866 -1.91 -9.97 -17.92
N LYS A 867 -1.98 -9.52 -19.17
CA LYS A 867 -2.22 -8.11 -19.52
C LYS A 867 -3.62 -7.62 -19.11
N THR A 868 -4.64 -8.42 -19.38
CA THR A 868 -6.05 -8.06 -19.16
C THR A 868 -6.65 -8.70 -17.92
N GLY A 869 -6.00 -9.72 -17.35
CA GLY A 869 -6.55 -10.56 -16.29
C GLY A 869 -7.73 -11.43 -16.74
N GLN A 870 -8.01 -11.50 -18.04
CA GLN A 870 -9.11 -12.30 -18.58
C GLN A 870 -8.83 -13.78 -18.41
N THR A 871 -9.75 -14.51 -17.79
CA THR A 871 -9.71 -15.96 -17.69
C THR A 871 -10.11 -16.58 -19.03
N LEU A 872 -9.19 -17.32 -19.66
CA LEU A 872 -9.44 -18.04 -20.92
C LEU A 872 -10.18 -19.35 -20.67
N CYS A 873 -9.72 -20.12 -19.69
CA CYS A 873 -10.42 -21.32 -19.25
C CYS A 873 -10.08 -21.65 -17.78
N GLN A 874 -11.00 -22.36 -17.14
CA GLN A 874 -10.88 -22.79 -15.75
C GLN A 874 -11.38 -24.24 -15.62
N TYR A 875 -10.68 -25.04 -14.82
CA TYR A 875 -11.08 -26.39 -14.45
C TYR A 875 -11.16 -26.48 -12.92
N GLU A 876 -12.35 -26.75 -12.41
CA GLU A 876 -12.55 -26.98 -10.99
C GLU A 876 -12.35 -28.47 -10.67
N LEU A 877 -11.47 -28.75 -9.70
CA LEU A 877 -11.21 -30.11 -9.26
C LEU A 877 -12.38 -30.67 -8.44
N PRO A 878 -12.54 -32.01 -8.36
CA PRO A 878 -13.50 -32.62 -7.45
C PRO A 878 -13.33 -32.16 -6.01
N GLU A 879 -14.43 -32.11 -5.26
CA GLU A 879 -14.45 -31.78 -3.86
C GLU A 879 -13.55 -32.72 -3.03
N GLY A 880 -12.76 -32.15 -2.12
CA GLY A 880 -11.78 -32.88 -1.31
C GLY A 880 -10.39 -33.01 -1.94
N GLU A 881 -10.18 -32.54 -3.16
CA GLU A 881 -8.87 -32.55 -3.80
C GLU A 881 -8.17 -31.21 -3.70
N ALA A 882 -7.00 -31.17 -3.02
CA ALA A 882 -6.22 -29.98 -2.77
C ALA A 882 -5.04 -29.87 -3.74
N ALA A 883 -5.02 -28.85 -4.61
CA ALA A 883 -3.94 -28.59 -5.54
C ALA A 883 -2.80 -27.82 -4.86
N PHE A 884 -1.57 -28.35 -4.85
CA PHE A 884 -0.42 -27.73 -4.19
C PHE A 884 0.70 -27.31 -5.11
N CYS A 885 0.87 -27.98 -6.25
CA CYS A 885 1.94 -27.66 -7.19
C CYS A 885 1.46 -27.77 -8.64
N VAL A 886 2.05 -26.95 -9.50
CA VAL A 886 1.81 -26.94 -10.94
C VAL A 886 3.14 -26.75 -11.67
N GLU A 887 3.29 -27.46 -12.81
CA GLU A 887 4.47 -27.32 -13.65
C GLU A 887 4.12 -27.60 -15.11
N LEU A 888 4.86 -26.97 -16.03
CA LEU A 888 4.83 -27.26 -17.46
C LEU A 888 5.86 -28.33 -17.78
N VAL A 889 5.43 -29.38 -18.45
CA VAL A 889 6.31 -30.49 -18.82
C VAL A 889 6.19 -30.82 -20.30
N ASN A 890 7.34 -30.90 -20.98
CA ASN A 890 7.44 -31.32 -22.36
C ASN A 890 8.02 -32.76 -22.41
N PHE A 891 7.16 -33.74 -22.61
CA PHE A 891 7.59 -35.15 -22.64
C PHE A 891 8.31 -35.51 -23.94
N ARG A 892 9.44 -36.20 -23.84
CA ARG A 892 10.17 -36.71 -25.04
C ARG A 892 9.35 -37.65 -25.90
N SER A 893 8.42 -38.35 -25.29
CA SER A 893 7.50 -39.30 -25.97
C SER A 893 6.42 -38.59 -26.79
N GLN A 894 6.25 -37.27 -26.62
CA GLN A 894 5.21 -36.44 -27.25
C GLN A 894 5.84 -35.16 -27.78
N ASN A 895 6.52 -35.24 -28.92
CA ASN A 895 7.16 -34.10 -29.57
C ASN A 895 6.13 -32.99 -29.84
N ASP A 896 6.51 -31.76 -29.53
CA ASP A 896 5.75 -30.49 -29.73
C ASP A 896 4.49 -30.28 -28.88
N SER A 897 4.27 -31.06 -27.84
CA SER A 897 3.13 -30.89 -26.95
C SER A 897 3.56 -30.48 -25.56
N THR A 898 3.00 -29.39 -25.04
CA THR A 898 3.22 -28.92 -23.66
C THR A 898 2.08 -29.38 -22.77
N PHE A 899 2.43 -30.04 -21.67
CA PHE A 899 1.50 -30.54 -20.68
C PHE A 899 1.57 -29.71 -19.40
N VAL A 900 0.42 -29.49 -18.77
CA VAL A 900 0.31 -28.94 -17.43
C VAL A 900 0.07 -30.08 -16.45
N LEU A 901 0.97 -30.27 -15.52
CA LEU A 901 0.83 -31.25 -14.45
C LEU A 901 0.47 -30.52 -13.14
N VAL A 902 -0.60 -30.97 -12.48
CA VAL A 902 -1.05 -30.45 -11.19
C VAL A 902 -1.01 -31.56 -10.16
N GLY A 903 -0.20 -31.38 -9.13
CA GLY A 903 -0.09 -32.33 -8.01
C GLY A 903 -1.06 -32.00 -6.89
N CYS A 904 -1.78 -33.01 -6.42
CA CYS A 904 -2.87 -32.87 -5.44
C CYS A 904 -2.73 -33.87 -4.27
N ALA A 905 -3.34 -33.47 -3.14
CA ALA A 905 -3.67 -34.38 -2.04
C ALA A 905 -5.19 -34.65 -2.04
N ILE A 906 -5.59 -35.82 -1.55
CA ILE A 906 -6.98 -36.25 -1.49
C ILE A 906 -7.41 -36.30 -0.03
N GLU A 907 -8.51 -35.59 0.30
CA GLU A 907 -9.13 -35.50 1.63
C GLU A 907 -8.09 -35.27 2.74
N LEU A 908 -7.25 -34.27 2.51
CA LEU A 908 -6.21 -33.91 3.47
C LEU A 908 -6.79 -33.18 4.67
N GLU A 909 -6.72 -33.80 5.82
CA GLU A 909 -6.94 -33.18 7.13
C GLU A 909 -5.62 -32.62 7.67
N LEU A 910 -5.65 -31.43 8.27
CA LEU A 910 -4.44 -30.78 8.75
C LEU A 910 -4.11 -31.10 10.21
N ARG A 911 -5.13 -31.35 11.04
CA ARG A 911 -4.96 -31.64 12.47
C ARG A 911 -5.99 -32.69 12.95
N PRO A 912 -5.55 -33.92 13.24
CA PRO A 912 -4.22 -34.49 12.94
C PRO A 912 -4.02 -34.63 11.43
N LYS A 913 -2.75 -34.59 10.99
CA LYS A 913 -2.45 -34.74 9.54
C LYS A 913 -2.80 -36.13 9.06
N ARG A 914 -3.81 -36.24 8.19
CA ARG A 914 -4.27 -37.47 7.54
C ARG A 914 -4.64 -37.19 6.10
N SER A 915 -4.44 -38.15 5.19
CA SER A 915 -4.87 -38.06 3.80
C SER A 915 -5.20 -39.46 3.26
N LYS A 916 -6.06 -39.51 2.24
CA LYS A 916 -6.36 -40.74 1.50
C LYS A 916 -5.37 -41.01 0.34
N GLY A 917 -4.27 -40.27 0.26
CA GLY A 917 -3.30 -40.33 -0.82
C GLY A 917 -3.26 -39.05 -1.66
N GLY A 918 -2.85 -39.20 -2.92
CA GLY A 918 -2.77 -38.05 -3.83
C GLY A 918 -3.08 -38.43 -5.27
N CYS A 919 -3.01 -37.43 -6.14
CA CYS A 919 -3.12 -37.63 -7.57
C CYS A 919 -2.38 -36.56 -8.36
N VAL A 920 -2.13 -36.84 -9.63
CA VAL A 920 -1.59 -35.87 -10.59
C VAL A 920 -2.58 -35.69 -11.71
N TYR A 921 -3.06 -34.47 -11.90
CA TYR A 921 -3.85 -34.10 -13.06
C TYR A 921 -2.93 -33.75 -14.22
N THR A 922 -3.25 -34.26 -15.40
CA THR A 922 -2.54 -33.98 -16.65
C THR A 922 -3.48 -33.27 -17.60
N PHE A 923 -3.12 -32.05 -18.01
CA PHE A 923 -3.81 -31.29 -19.04
C PHE A 923 -2.88 -31.11 -20.23
N LEU A 924 -3.44 -31.10 -21.42
CA LEU A 924 -2.74 -30.76 -22.66
C LEU A 924 -3.03 -29.30 -23.00
N LEU A 925 -1.98 -28.50 -23.23
CA LEU A 925 -2.14 -27.16 -23.77
C LEU A 925 -2.40 -27.22 -25.28
N THR A 926 -3.53 -26.64 -25.71
CA THR A 926 -3.97 -26.58 -27.09
C THR A 926 -4.07 -25.12 -27.58
N ASN A 927 -4.25 -24.93 -28.89
CA ASN A 927 -4.37 -23.59 -29.51
C ASN A 927 -3.23 -22.64 -29.14
N ASN A 928 -2.00 -23.13 -29.17
CA ASN A 928 -0.80 -22.36 -28.83
C ASN A 928 -0.85 -21.75 -27.42
N GLY A 929 -1.33 -22.53 -26.43
CA GLY A 929 -1.39 -22.08 -25.04
C GLY A 929 -2.60 -21.20 -24.67
N MET A 930 -3.64 -21.17 -25.52
CA MET A 930 -4.89 -20.42 -25.25
C MET A 930 -5.95 -21.26 -24.56
N ARG A 931 -5.81 -22.58 -24.54
CA ARG A 931 -6.75 -23.51 -23.90
C ARG A 931 -6.01 -24.71 -23.36
N PHE A 932 -6.51 -25.29 -22.28
CA PHE A 932 -6.06 -26.59 -21.82
C PHE A 932 -7.22 -27.60 -21.82
N GLU A 933 -6.88 -28.88 -22.10
CA GLU A 933 -7.83 -29.97 -22.11
C GLU A 933 -7.42 -31.03 -21.10
N PHE A 934 -8.35 -31.48 -20.27
CA PHE A 934 -8.11 -32.55 -19.30
C PHE A 934 -7.86 -33.89 -20.05
N ILE A 935 -6.74 -34.56 -19.75
CA ILE A 935 -6.37 -35.84 -20.34
C ILE A 935 -6.60 -36.97 -19.35
N HIS A 936 -5.97 -36.89 -18.17
CA HIS A 936 -6.00 -38.00 -17.21
C HIS A 936 -5.71 -37.56 -15.78
N ARG A 937 -6.30 -38.31 -14.83
CA ARG A 937 -5.98 -38.22 -13.41
C ARG A 937 -5.23 -39.47 -12.99
N THR A 938 -3.96 -39.33 -12.64
CA THR A 938 -3.08 -40.45 -12.21
C THR A 938 -3.05 -40.53 -10.68
N PRO A 939 -3.58 -41.58 -10.04
CA PRO A 939 -3.54 -41.73 -8.59
C PRO A 939 -2.11 -41.99 -8.08
N THR A 940 -1.82 -41.49 -6.89
CA THR A 940 -0.55 -41.70 -6.17
C THR A 940 -0.81 -42.19 -4.75
N PRO A 941 0.09 -42.99 -4.14
CA PRO A 941 -0.13 -43.55 -2.80
C PRO A 941 -0.10 -42.50 -1.69
N HIS A 942 0.56 -41.38 -1.93
CA HIS A 942 0.70 -40.26 -0.98
C HIS A 942 0.48 -38.92 -1.69
N GLU A 943 0.39 -37.87 -0.93
CA GLU A 943 0.18 -36.48 -1.40
C GLU A 943 1.30 -36.04 -2.33
N VAL A 944 0.97 -35.18 -3.29
CA VAL A 944 1.93 -34.64 -4.27
C VAL A 944 2.12 -33.14 -3.99
N TYR A 945 3.33 -32.76 -3.54
CA TYR A 945 3.67 -31.37 -3.21
C TYR A 945 4.67 -30.72 -4.16
N ALA A 946 5.33 -31.52 -5.01
CA ALA A 946 6.32 -31.01 -5.96
C ALA A 946 6.25 -31.76 -7.30
N VAL A 947 6.29 -31.00 -8.38
CA VAL A 947 6.41 -31.50 -9.76
C VAL A 947 7.46 -30.63 -10.45
N HIS A 948 8.32 -31.24 -11.25
CA HIS A 948 9.33 -30.54 -12.03
C HIS A 948 9.61 -31.22 -13.36
N ASP A 949 9.85 -30.43 -14.42
CA ASP A 949 10.33 -30.99 -15.71
C ASP A 949 11.80 -31.40 -15.59
N PHE A 950 12.08 -32.62 -15.85
CA PHE A 950 13.43 -33.17 -15.80
C PHE A 950 13.77 -33.92 -17.09
N ARG A 951 14.51 -33.25 -17.98
CA ARG A 951 15.02 -33.84 -19.24
C ARG A 951 13.92 -34.52 -20.10
N GLY A 952 12.75 -33.91 -20.18
CA GLY A 952 11.60 -34.43 -20.93
C GLY A 952 10.87 -35.57 -20.24
N MET A 953 10.94 -35.62 -18.91
CA MET A 953 10.15 -36.50 -18.03
C MET A 953 9.70 -35.65 -16.82
N ALA A 954 8.65 -36.07 -16.14
CA ALA A 954 8.20 -35.43 -14.93
C ALA A 954 8.83 -36.09 -13.69
N LEU A 955 9.53 -35.27 -12.89
CA LEU A 955 10.03 -35.63 -11.58
C LEU A 955 9.04 -35.18 -10.52
N ILE A 956 8.49 -36.13 -9.76
CA ILE A 956 7.35 -35.87 -8.87
C ILE A 956 7.67 -36.35 -7.45
N GLY A 957 7.48 -35.48 -6.46
CA GLY A 957 7.57 -35.78 -5.04
C GLY A 957 6.23 -36.31 -4.51
N VAL A 958 6.16 -37.57 -4.15
CA VAL A 958 4.97 -38.27 -3.67
C VAL A 958 5.20 -38.72 -2.22
N GLY A 959 4.74 -37.94 -1.25
CA GLY A 959 5.06 -38.16 0.16
C GLY A 959 6.57 -38.19 0.41
N ASN A 960 7.09 -39.34 0.84
CA ASN A 960 8.52 -39.61 1.04
C ASN A 960 9.20 -40.30 -0.17
N LEU A 961 8.51 -40.38 -1.31
CA LEU A 961 9.01 -40.98 -2.53
C LEU A 961 9.31 -39.91 -3.59
N LEU A 962 10.46 -40.01 -4.21
CA LEU A 962 10.80 -39.26 -5.42
C LEU A 962 10.61 -40.19 -6.62
N ARG A 963 9.67 -39.87 -7.48
CA ARG A 963 9.30 -40.69 -8.65
C ARG A 963 9.55 -39.93 -9.95
N MET A 964 10.00 -40.67 -10.96
CA MET A 964 10.12 -40.16 -12.32
C MET A 964 9.04 -40.79 -13.19
N TYR A 965 8.29 -39.93 -13.90
CA TYR A 965 7.21 -40.33 -14.77
C TYR A 965 7.48 -39.90 -16.21
N ASP A 966 7.06 -40.77 -17.12
CA ASP A 966 6.98 -40.46 -18.55
C ASP A 966 5.52 -40.53 -19.00
N PHE A 967 5.17 -39.87 -20.09
CA PHE A 967 3.83 -39.89 -20.61
C PHE A 967 3.63 -41.10 -21.56
N GLY A 968 2.66 -41.94 -21.22
CA GLY A 968 2.22 -43.05 -22.07
C GLY A 968 1.18 -42.61 -23.11
N LYS A 969 0.38 -43.50 -23.62
CA LYS A 969 -0.65 -43.16 -24.63
C LYS A 969 -1.69 -42.14 -24.13
N LYS A 970 -2.09 -42.23 -22.85
CA LYS A 970 -3.08 -41.33 -22.23
C LYS A 970 -2.85 -41.09 -20.73
N LYS A 971 -1.82 -41.66 -20.11
CA LYS A 971 -1.56 -41.57 -18.67
C LYS A 971 -0.09 -41.47 -18.34
N LEU A 972 0.25 -40.95 -17.18
CA LEU A 972 1.61 -40.97 -16.63
C LEU A 972 2.01 -42.39 -16.23
N LEU A 973 3.23 -42.78 -16.58
CA LEU A 973 3.83 -44.09 -16.28
C LEU A 973 5.07 -43.89 -15.42
N ALA A 974 5.06 -44.46 -14.22
CA ALA A 974 6.24 -44.43 -13.34
C ALA A 974 7.37 -45.26 -13.96
N LYS A 975 8.54 -44.65 -14.09
CA LYS A 975 9.78 -45.28 -14.61
C LYS A 975 10.70 -45.74 -13.50
N CYS A 976 10.88 -44.93 -12.49
CA CYS A 976 11.71 -45.29 -11.34
C CYS A 976 11.23 -44.49 -10.10
N GLU A 977 11.58 -44.99 -8.93
CA GLU A 977 11.34 -44.36 -7.65
C GLU A 977 12.54 -44.50 -6.71
N ASN A 978 12.70 -43.53 -5.82
CA ASN A 978 13.67 -43.58 -4.73
C ASN A 978 13.02 -43.03 -3.45
N ARG A 979 13.38 -43.59 -2.30
CA ARG A 979 12.88 -43.15 -1.00
C ARG A 979 13.76 -42.05 -0.45
N VAL A 980 13.17 -40.94 -0.06
CA VAL A 980 13.83 -39.72 0.44
C VAL A 980 13.24 -39.34 1.81
N GLY A 981 14.07 -38.93 2.76
CA GLY A 981 13.56 -38.51 4.09
C GLY A 981 12.63 -37.30 4.04
N TYR A 982 11.74 -37.17 5.01
CA TYR A 982 10.59 -36.23 5.07
C TYR A 982 10.89 -34.74 4.94
N ILE A 983 12.12 -34.30 5.02
CA ILE A 983 12.48 -32.86 5.26
C ILE A 983 12.65 -32.04 3.96
N PHE A 984 12.54 -32.62 2.74
CA PHE A 984 13.09 -31.97 1.55
C PHE A 984 12.14 -31.60 0.42
N ILE A 985 10.83 -31.54 0.60
CA ILE A 985 9.89 -31.39 -0.51
C ILE A 985 9.94 -30.01 -1.18
N ASN A 986 10.21 -28.92 -0.47
CA ASN A 986 10.38 -27.58 -1.05
C ASN A 986 11.84 -27.21 -1.40
N ILE A 987 12.80 -27.85 -0.76
CA ILE A 987 14.22 -27.66 -1.02
C ILE A 987 14.67 -28.47 -2.25
N LEU A 988 13.93 -29.51 -2.63
CA LEU A 988 14.26 -30.37 -3.76
C LEU A 988 14.26 -29.62 -5.10
N SER A 989 13.33 -28.67 -5.32
CA SER A 989 13.31 -27.82 -6.51
C SER A 989 14.57 -26.95 -6.60
N PHE A 990 15.02 -26.38 -5.48
CA PHE A 990 16.22 -25.55 -5.41
C PHE A 990 17.52 -26.37 -5.46
N LEU A 991 17.56 -27.53 -4.79
CA LEU A 991 18.70 -28.45 -4.81
C LEU A 991 18.85 -29.19 -6.15
N ILE A 992 17.77 -29.55 -6.81
CA ILE A 992 17.80 -30.16 -8.15
C ILE A 992 18.31 -29.15 -9.17
N GLN A 993 17.92 -27.88 -9.11
CA GLN A 993 18.49 -26.83 -9.95
C GLN A 993 20.00 -26.65 -9.69
N LYS A 994 20.43 -26.62 -8.41
CA LYS A 994 21.86 -26.56 -8.06
C LYS A 994 22.65 -27.82 -8.39
N LEU A 995 22.09 -29.01 -8.15
CA LEU A 995 22.72 -30.28 -8.53
C LEU A 995 22.80 -30.45 -10.05
N LEU A 996 21.81 -29.96 -10.80
CA LEU A 996 21.84 -29.95 -12.27
C LEU A 996 22.90 -28.97 -12.78
N GLN A 997 23.04 -27.80 -12.17
CA GLN A 997 24.10 -26.83 -12.51
C GLN A 997 25.49 -27.41 -12.22
N ILE A 998 25.65 -28.14 -11.12
CA ILE A 998 26.88 -28.83 -10.78
C ILE A 998 27.14 -30.00 -11.75
N CYS A 999 26.13 -30.78 -12.12
CA CYS A 999 26.28 -31.89 -13.08
C CYS A 999 26.50 -31.41 -14.53
N VAL A 1000 25.96 -30.28 -14.94
CA VAL A 1000 26.23 -29.68 -16.26
C VAL A 1000 27.67 -29.13 -16.29
N ASN A 1001 28.11 -28.44 -15.24
CA ASN A 1001 29.48 -27.97 -15.12
C ASN A 1001 30.51 -29.14 -15.03
N TYR A 1002 30.11 -30.32 -14.52
CA TYR A 1002 31.00 -31.51 -14.48
C TYR A 1002 31.10 -32.20 -15.83
N LYS A 1003 30.15 -32.00 -16.77
CA LYS A 1003 30.22 -32.56 -18.13
C LYS A 1003 30.89 -31.65 -19.14
N GLU A 1004 30.93 -30.32 -18.88
CA GLU A 1004 31.64 -29.37 -19.73
C GLU A 1004 33.07 -29.12 -19.29
N GLY A 1005 33.40 -29.44 -18.06
CA GLY A 1005 34.76 -29.35 -17.51
C GLY A 1005 35.34 -30.76 -17.31
N GLY A 1006 35.82 -31.40 -18.37
CA GLY A 1006 36.74 -32.52 -18.21
C GLY A 1006 38.03 -32.05 -17.53
N LYS A 1007 38.33 -32.64 -16.34
CA LYS A 1007 39.55 -32.44 -15.55
C LYS A 1007 39.61 -31.20 -14.67
N VAL A 1008 39.20 -31.31 -13.46
CA VAL A 1008 40.03 -31.25 -12.23
C VAL A 1008 39.29 -31.94 -11.13
#